data_d0f5e2530b40a01518a70c3a98dfcb1a
#
_entry.id   d0f5e2530b40a01518a70c3a98dfcb1a
#
_cell.length_a   1.000
_cell.length_b   1.000
_cell.length_c   1.000
_cell.angle_alpha   90.00
_cell.angle_beta   90.00
_cell.angle_gamma   90.00
#
_symmetry.space_group_name_H-M   'P 1'
#
loop_
_entity.id
_entity.type
_entity.pdbx_description
1 polymer ?
#
loop_
_entity_poly.entity_id
_entity_poly.type
_entity_poly.pdbx_seq_one_letter_code
_entity_poly.pdbx_strand_id
1 'polypeptide(L)'
;MRTNMLMLTLVSLLAACSPPADKTTQQAEQALPGQGKDTGKTVIYRDTYGIPHIYAPTVADGLYAQGWAQAQDRPTQLLLNFKIAMGELTEVNGESGVPTALVAHMFGHMANSATAINEMSEQELKRITAFANGITDYYRANPADVPQWWHHDAVTPQMVDAFGRAFLYNWSIDEALGDLQRGGITPAFVTEQRGSNQWAVAPSRTADGHAMLLIDPHLSWWGVSRFWEMRIHAGELHGSGVALAGSPYIGLGHNNDVAWAMTTGGPDTADVYRLTLHPENPQLYLYDGDYREISQHKVSMKFPDGSTGNYTWESSHHGPIVARADGYAYAARIAYDSGTNRNRAWEALNFAKDYTGAVDACASLALFPQNVMVADTSGNIYYQRTGRVPVRDTSFDWSLPVDGSVSASEWQGFHPSSDHLQVLNPESGYMQNCNIPPDAMLPDSPFKLANQPDYLFASKAYGDSRDGWTNQRGARAIELLSQNANVTIEEALAYAVDIQPYGHERWLSVLRQAAPPASTELDAMLAWQGQLHKDSPEALRYYYWRTALAETPAGVEIRRQVDDYYAIVEGRASNVPTLNQDQLDTIRAAWQSALSRLREHFGTTDVAWGHVFRVGRDGETWPVSGGGENHLGLTTLRSMGYAEADAIHQRHGNRGQTSTQLVVLSKPIRSWVYLPVGQSDRPESPHYRDQAQTVFANRTLKPSWWLPEDLAEHIVTRVEVTPRY
;
A
#
# COMPACT_ATOMS: atom_id res chain seq x y z
N MET A 1 -21.36 -24.03 -74.96
CA MET A 1 -22.13 -23.22 -75.94
C MET A 1 -21.84 -21.76 -75.67
N ARG A 2 -21.18 -21.13 -76.67
CA ARG A 2 -21.11 -19.73 -77.04
C ARG A 2 -20.69 -18.74 -75.97
N THR A 3 -19.42 -18.33 -75.87
CA THR A 3 -18.69 -17.38 -76.73
C THR A 3 -19.47 -16.06 -76.90
N ASN A 4 -18.90 -14.95 -76.33
CA ASN A 4 -18.55 -13.81 -77.15
C ASN A 4 -17.67 -12.82 -76.35
N MET A 5 -16.56 -12.66 -76.96
CA MET A 5 -15.47 -11.71 -76.92
C MET A 5 -15.88 -10.41 -77.65
N LEU A 6 -15.63 -9.24 -77.12
CA LEU A 6 -15.43 -8.04 -77.95
C LEU A 6 -14.29 -7.14 -77.42
N MET A 7 -13.49 -6.78 -78.40
CA MET A 7 -12.23 -6.06 -78.36
C MET A 7 -12.41 -4.54 -78.25
N LEU A 8 -11.32 -3.95 -77.69
CA LEU A 8 -10.59 -2.72 -78.07
C LEU A 8 -11.33 -1.38 -78.27
N THR A 9 -10.82 -0.38 -77.56
CA THR A 9 -10.11 0.72 -78.25
C THR A 9 -9.16 1.48 -77.28
N LEU A 10 -7.88 1.53 -77.68
CA LEU A 10 -6.83 2.41 -77.20
C LEU A 10 -7.11 3.84 -77.63
N VAL A 11 -7.10 4.80 -76.69
CA VAL A 11 -6.86 6.22 -77.00
C VAL A 11 -5.76 6.69 -76.06
N SER A 12 -4.61 6.90 -76.67
CA SER A 12 -3.45 7.55 -76.07
C SER A 12 -3.70 9.06 -75.98
N LEU A 13 -3.63 9.61 -74.78
CA LEU A 13 -3.46 11.03 -74.56
C LEU A 13 -2.18 11.25 -73.75
N LEU A 14 -1.22 11.83 -74.34
CA LEU A 14 -0.05 12.44 -73.75
C LEU A 14 -0.51 13.56 -72.81
N ALA A 15 -0.26 13.41 -71.52
CA ALA A 15 -0.31 14.50 -70.58
C ALA A 15 1.08 14.66 -69.94
N ALA A 16 1.59 15.87 -70.00
CA ALA A 16 2.92 16.32 -69.66
C ALA A 16 3.31 15.95 -68.23
N CYS A 17 4.55 15.47 -68.02
CA CYS A 17 5.23 15.38 -66.76
C CYS A 17 5.41 16.76 -66.13
N SER A 18 4.63 17.03 -65.05
CA SER A 18 5.03 18.00 -64.04
C SER A 18 5.82 17.27 -62.97
N PRO A 19 6.94 17.83 -62.47
CA PRO A 19 7.70 17.17 -61.39
C PRO A 19 6.84 17.07 -60.12
N PRO A 20 7.00 16.01 -59.31
CA PRO A 20 6.29 15.91 -58.06
C PRO A 20 6.67 17.08 -57.16
N ALA A 21 5.65 17.81 -56.68
CA ALA A 21 5.82 18.80 -55.64
C ALA A 21 6.47 18.11 -54.44
N ASP A 22 7.61 18.63 -54.06
CA ASP A 22 8.35 18.27 -52.87
C ASP A 22 7.42 18.48 -51.63
N LYS A 23 6.81 17.41 -51.17
CA LYS A 23 6.12 17.41 -49.88
C LYS A 23 7.18 17.32 -48.79
N THR A 24 8.01 18.30 -48.63
CA THR A 24 8.58 18.68 -47.36
C THR A 24 7.44 19.25 -46.55
N THR A 25 6.62 18.35 -45.99
CA THR A 25 5.82 18.63 -44.81
C THR A 25 6.85 18.99 -43.74
N GLN A 26 7.02 20.29 -43.49
CA GLN A 26 7.50 20.75 -42.19
C GLN A 26 6.58 20.10 -41.17
N GLN A 27 7.00 18.98 -40.57
CA GLN A 27 6.58 18.62 -39.24
C GLN A 27 7.00 19.83 -38.40
N ALA A 28 6.03 20.70 -38.09
CA ALA A 28 6.21 21.69 -37.06
C ALA A 28 6.69 20.90 -35.84
N GLU A 29 7.91 21.18 -35.42
CA GLU A 29 8.51 20.56 -34.25
C GLU A 29 7.51 20.75 -33.10
N GLN A 30 6.84 19.66 -32.70
CA GLN A 30 5.77 19.72 -31.75
C GLN A 30 6.42 20.06 -30.39
N ALA A 31 6.15 21.25 -29.88
CA ALA A 31 6.75 21.70 -28.62
C ALA A 31 6.50 20.67 -27.52
N LEU A 32 7.54 20.31 -26.79
CA LEU A 32 7.47 19.37 -25.69
C LEU A 32 6.54 19.88 -24.58
N PRO A 33 5.96 18.98 -23.75
CA PRO A 33 5.12 19.35 -22.62
C PRO A 33 5.77 20.43 -21.74
N GLY A 34 4.99 21.47 -21.39
CA GLY A 34 5.47 22.61 -20.61
C GLY A 34 6.29 23.64 -21.38
N GLN A 35 6.52 23.43 -22.69
CA GLN A 35 7.29 24.31 -23.55
C GLN A 35 6.43 25.02 -24.61
N GLY A 36 7.03 25.91 -25.38
CA GLY A 36 6.35 26.65 -26.45
C GLY A 36 5.20 27.51 -25.90
N LYS A 37 3.98 27.31 -26.40
CA LYS A 37 2.77 28.03 -25.95
C LYS A 37 2.39 27.78 -24.49
N ASP A 38 2.93 26.74 -23.87
CA ASP A 38 2.64 26.32 -22.49
C ASP A 38 3.69 26.80 -21.49
N THR A 39 4.74 27.47 -21.96
CA THR A 39 5.77 28.07 -21.09
C THR A 39 5.15 29.08 -20.12
N GLY A 40 5.41 28.89 -18.83
CA GLY A 40 4.91 29.76 -17.76
C GLY A 40 3.43 29.57 -17.41
N LYS A 41 2.77 28.55 -17.99
CA LYS A 41 1.38 28.18 -17.68
C LYS A 41 1.32 26.95 -16.79
N THR A 42 0.18 26.77 -16.12
CA THR A 42 -0.14 25.56 -15.39
C THR A 42 -1.00 24.66 -16.25
N VAL A 43 -0.45 23.53 -16.66
CA VAL A 43 -1.07 22.61 -17.62
C VAL A 43 -1.06 21.19 -17.08
N ILE A 44 -2.18 20.51 -17.22
CA ILE A 44 -2.36 19.08 -16.94
C ILE A 44 -2.45 18.37 -18.29
N TYR A 45 -1.46 17.57 -18.64
CA TYR A 45 -1.55 16.61 -19.73
C TYR A 45 -2.00 15.26 -19.16
N ARG A 46 -2.81 14.52 -19.92
CA ARG A 46 -3.15 13.13 -19.55
C ARG A 46 -2.64 12.19 -20.61
N ASP A 47 -2.00 11.14 -20.17
CA ASP A 47 -1.49 10.08 -21.04
C ASP A 47 -2.58 9.06 -21.42
N THR A 48 -2.18 8.02 -22.16
CA THR A 48 -3.06 6.95 -22.66
C THR A 48 -3.70 6.10 -21.56
N TYR A 49 -3.25 6.21 -20.30
CA TYR A 49 -3.87 5.59 -19.11
C TYR A 49 -4.62 6.62 -18.24
N GLY A 50 -4.76 7.84 -18.74
CA GLY A 50 -5.41 8.93 -18.02
C GLY A 50 -4.58 9.51 -16.88
N ILE A 51 -3.33 9.13 -16.74
CA ILE A 51 -2.46 9.62 -15.67
C ILE A 51 -2.14 11.09 -15.93
N PRO A 52 -2.30 11.98 -14.92
CA PRO A 52 -1.96 13.38 -15.07
C PRO A 52 -0.46 13.60 -14.97
N HIS A 53 0.06 14.37 -15.94
CA HIS A 53 1.39 14.96 -15.96
C HIS A 53 1.22 16.47 -15.83
N ILE A 54 1.60 17.01 -14.67
CA ILE A 54 1.37 18.39 -14.28
C ILE A 54 2.65 19.19 -14.56
N TYR A 55 2.53 20.26 -15.36
CA TYR A 55 3.60 21.22 -15.61
C TYR A 55 3.17 22.59 -15.10
N ALA A 56 3.95 23.21 -14.23
CA ALA A 56 3.60 24.46 -13.61
C ALA A 56 4.83 25.32 -13.29
N PRO A 57 4.70 26.66 -13.28
CA PRO A 57 5.84 27.55 -13.02
C PRO A 57 6.32 27.55 -11.56
N THR A 58 5.43 27.27 -10.62
CA THR A 58 5.77 27.22 -9.19
C THR A 58 5.22 25.97 -8.51
N VAL A 59 5.78 25.59 -7.36
CA VAL A 59 5.29 24.48 -6.53
C VAL A 59 3.82 24.67 -6.17
N ALA A 60 3.41 25.87 -5.76
CA ALA A 60 2.01 26.16 -5.40
C ALA A 60 1.07 25.97 -6.59
N ASP A 61 1.45 26.41 -7.79
CA ASP A 61 0.66 26.21 -9.01
C ASP A 61 0.52 24.72 -9.35
N GLY A 62 1.59 23.95 -9.17
CA GLY A 62 1.58 22.48 -9.38
C GLY A 62 0.67 21.76 -8.40
N LEU A 63 0.72 22.12 -7.13
CA LEU A 63 -0.15 21.55 -6.09
C LEU A 63 -1.63 21.94 -6.30
N TYR A 64 -1.90 23.17 -6.76
CA TYR A 64 -3.26 23.55 -7.18
C TYR A 64 -3.77 22.63 -8.30
N ALA A 65 -2.97 22.43 -9.36
CA ALA A 65 -3.32 21.56 -10.48
C ALA A 65 -3.48 20.09 -10.04
N GLN A 66 -2.68 19.64 -9.08
CA GLN A 66 -2.82 18.31 -8.47
C GLN A 66 -4.17 18.15 -7.76
N GLY A 67 -4.56 19.13 -6.93
CA GLY A 67 -5.86 19.12 -6.26
C GLY A 67 -7.02 19.09 -7.25
N TRP A 68 -6.95 19.89 -8.32
CA TRP A 68 -7.92 19.89 -9.42
C TRP A 68 -8.02 18.51 -10.09
N ALA A 69 -6.88 17.89 -10.45
CA ALA A 69 -6.85 16.60 -11.12
C ALA A 69 -7.34 15.45 -10.24
N GLN A 70 -7.02 15.46 -8.93
CA GLN A 70 -7.55 14.47 -7.99
C GLN A 70 -9.08 14.56 -7.87
N ALA A 71 -9.63 15.77 -7.75
CA ALA A 71 -11.07 15.99 -7.69
C ALA A 71 -11.76 15.53 -8.99
N GLN A 72 -11.13 15.74 -10.13
CA GLN A 72 -11.65 15.28 -11.43
C GLN A 72 -11.72 13.75 -11.52
N ASP A 73 -10.67 13.05 -11.04
CA ASP A 73 -10.59 11.59 -11.12
C ASP A 73 -11.38 10.87 -10.05
N ARG A 74 -11.47 11.45 -8.85
CA ARG A 74 -12.01 10.83 -7.63
C ARG A 74 -13.07 11.70 -6.93
N PRO A 75 -14.11 12.18 -7.64
CA PRO A 75 -14.97 13.24 -7.14
C PRO A 75 -15.69 12.89 -5.83
N THR A 76 -16.18 11.68 -5.70
CA THR A 76 -16.88 11.23 -4.48
C THR A 76 -15.91 10.76 -3.40
N GLN A 77 -14.92 9.94 -3.75
CA GLN A 77 -13.98 9.37 -2.78
C GLN A 77 -13.14 10.44 -2.07
N LEU A 78 -12.71 11.48 -2.80
CA LEU A 78 -11.91 12.56 -2.25
C LEU A 78 -12.67 13.30 -1.13
N LEU A 79 -13.92 13.67 -1.35
CA LEU A 79 -14.74 14.35 -0.35
C LEU A 79 -15.13 13.43 0.81
N LEU A 80 -15.34 12.13 0.53
CA LEU A 80 -15.58 11.12 1.57
C LEU A 80 -14.38 10.97 2.50
N ASN A 81 -13.16 11.03 1.98
CA ASN A 81 -11.94 11.00 2.79
C ASN A 81 -11.90 12.16 3.79
N PHE A 82 -12.30 13.36 3.38
CA PHE A 82 -12.41 14.48 4.32
C PHE A 82 -13.55 14.29 5.35
N LYS A 83 -14.70 13.75 4.95
CA LYS A 83 -15.78 13.42 5.91
C LYS A 83 -15.32 12.45 7.00
N ILE A 84 -14.52 11.44 6.63
CA ILE A 84 -13.92 10.49 7.58
C ILE A 84 -13.00 11.25 8.56
N ALA A 85 -12.12 12.09 8.06
CA ALA A 85 -11.16 12.83 8.88
C ALA A 85 -11.81 13.86 9.82
N MET A 86 -12.91 14.47 9.38
CA MET A 86 -13.68 15.42 10.18
C MET A 86 -14.57 14.77 11.25
N GLY A 87 -14.75 13.43 11.21
CA GLY A 87 -15.71 12.75 12.07
C GLY A 87 -17.16 12.94 11.64
N GLU A 88 -17.39 13.21 10.35
CA GLU A 88 -18.70 13.47 9.75
C GLU A 88 -19.19 12.32 8.84
N LEU A 89 -18.61 11.13 8.96
CA LEU A 89 -18.98 9.97 8.13
C LEU A 89 -20.44 9.54 8.33
N THR A 90 -21.02 9.87 9.49
CA THR A 90 -22.44 9.63 9.79
C THR A 90 -23.40 10.35 8.86
N GLU A 91 -23.00 11.50 8.29
CA GLU A 91 -23.83 12.23 7.29
C GLU A 91 -23.94 11.46 5.94
N VAL A 92 -23.07 10.48 5.72
CA VAL A 92 -23.03 9.64 4.52
C VAL A 92 -23.58 8.25 4.79
N ASN A 93 -23.11 7.60 5.86
CA ASN A 93 -23.33 6.18 6.13
C ASN A 93 -24.38 5.93 7.23
N GLY A 94 -24.97 6.98 7.81
CA GLY A 94 -25.88 6.83 8.93
C GLY A 94 -25.19 6.24 10.18
N GLU A 95 -25.91 5.39 10.91
CA GLU A 95 -25.40 4.77 12.12
C GLU A 95 -24.15 3.91 11.91
N SER A 96 -23.98 3.29 10.74
CA SER A 96 -22.77 2.52 10.43
C SER A 96 -21.50 3.37 10.37
N GLY A 97 -21.62 4.69 10.20
CA GLY A 97 -20.52 5.64 10.24
C GLY A 97 -20.06 6.05 11.65
N VAL A 98 -20.86 5.74 12.69
CA VAL A 98 -20.60 6.19 14.07
C VAL A 98 -19.25 5.73 14.61
N PRO A 99 -18.84 4.45 14.50
CA PRO A 99 -17.55 4.02 15.04
C PRO A 99 -16.36 4.81 14.46
N THR A 100 -16.34 4.99 13.14
CA THR A 100 -15.28 5.74 12.46
C THR A 100 -15.30 7.22 12.84
N ALA A 101 -16.47 7.83 12.92
CA ALA A 101 -16.62 9.22 13.34
C ALA A 101 -16.16 9.43 14.80
N LEU A 102 -16.48 8.50 15.71
CA LEU A 102 -15.99 8.53 17.10
C LEU A 102 -14.45 8.48 17.15
N VAL A 103 -13.81 7.60 16.38
CA VAL A 103 -12.34 7.52 16.33
C VAL A 103 -11.74 8.87 15.93
N ALA A 104 -12.29 9.55 14.92
CA ALA A 104 -11.81 10.86 14.50
C ALA A 104 -11.92 11.92 15.61
N HIS A 105 -12.99 11.89 16.40
CA HIS A 105 -13.19 12.78 17.56
C HIS A 105 -12.28 12.39 18.74
N MET A 106 -12.17 11.10 19.06
CA MET A 106 -11.36 10.58 20.16
C MET A 106 -9.87 10.91 20.00
N PHE A 107 -9.33 10.76 18.80
CA PHE A 107 -7.93 11.08 18.49
C PHE A 107 -7.74 12.52 17.96
N GLY A 108 -8.81 13.31 17.88
CA GLY A 108 -8.78 14.74 17.67
C GLY A 108 -8.17 15.21 16.35
N HIS A 109 -8.40 14.50 15.23
CA HIS A 109 -7.73 14.81 13.96
C HIS A 109 -7.92 16.27 13.54
N MET A 110 -9.14 16.81 13.57
CA MET A 110 -9.40 18.21 13.23
C MET A 110 -8.79 19.20 14.24
N ALA A 111 -8.87 18.90 15.54
CA ALA A 111 -8.31 19.78 16.58
C ALA A 111 -6.78 19.87 16.49
N ASN A 112 -6.12 18.73 16.35
CA ASN A 112 -4.67 18.64 16.18
C ASN A 112 -4.21 19.33 14.88
N SER A 113 -4.99 19.21 13.80
CA SER A 113 -4.72 19.90 12.54
C SER A 113 -4.84 21.41 12.64
N ALA A 114 -5.80 21.93 13.41
CA ALA A 114 -5.91 23.38 13.64
C ALA A 114 -4.63 23.94 14.30
N THR A 115 -4.05 23.22 15.26
CA THR A 115 -2.78 23.61 15.89
C THR A 115 -1.62 23.50 14.89
N ALA A 116 -1.51 22.38 14.17
CA ALA A 116 -0.42 22.17 13.21
C ALA A 116 -0.40 23.21 12.07
N ILE A 117 -1.58 23.60 11.56
CA ILE A 117 -1.69 24.67 10.54
C ILE A 117 -1.14 26.00 11.05
N ASN A 118 -1.40 26.35 12.32
CA ASN A 118 -0.90 27.58 12.91
C ASN A 118 0.63 27.60 13.12
N GLU A 119 1.26 26.42 13.15
CA GLU A 119 2.71 26.26 13.29
C GLU A 119 3.45 26.14 11.94
N MET A 120 2.71 26.08 10.83
CA MET A 120 3.30 26.04 9.48
C MET A 120 3.96 27.37 9.14
N SER A 121 5.07 27.29 8.40
CA SER A 121 5.64 28.45 7.74
C SER A 121 4.68 29.01 6.68
N GLU A 122 4.86 30.28 6.31
CA GLU A 122 4.06 30.92 5.24
C GLU A 122 4.12 30.12 3.93
N GLN A 123 5.26 29.54 3.61
CA GLN A 123 5.47 28.75 2.40
C GLN A 123 4.71 27.40 2.46
N GLU A 124 4.81 26.67 3.57
CA GLU A 124 4.06 25.43 3.79
C GLU A 124 2.55 25.70 3.71
N LEU A 125 2.09 26.75 4.39
CA LEU A 125 0.67 27.14 4.38
C LEU A 125 0.20 27.52 2.96
N LYS A 126 1.00 28.28 2.21
CA LYS A 126 0.69 28.63 0.82
C LYS A 126 0.54 27.39 -0.06
N ARG A 127 1.43 26.41 0.07
CA ARG A 127 1.43 25.16 -0.70
C ARG A 127 0.19 24.32 -0.43
N ILE A 128 -0.13 24.07 0.85
CA ILE A 128 -1.32 23.26 1.20
C ILE A 128 -2.62 24.01 0.86
N THR A 129 -2.64 25.35 0.97
CA THR A 129 -3.78 26.17 0.56
C THR A 129 -4.01 26.10 -0.95
N ALA A 130 -2.96 26.16 -1.76
CA ALA A 130 -3.07 26.03 -3.20
C ALA A 130 -3.69 24.68 -3.59
N PHE A 131 -3.25 23.58 -2.98
CA PHE A 131 -3.84 22.24 -3.19
C PHE A 131 -5.34 22.21 -2.83
N ALA A 132 -5.71 22.72 -1.65
CA ALA A 132 -7.11 22.78 -1.21
C ALA A 132 -7.99 23.64 -2.13
N ASN A 133 -7.45 24.75 -2.62
CA ASN A 133 -8.15 25.63 -3.57
C ASN A 133 -8.34 24.97 -4.94
N GLY A 134 -7.35 24.19 -5.41
CA GLY A 134 -7.50 23.41 -6.65
C GLY A 134 -8.67 22.44 -6.61
N ILE A 135 -8.83 21.74 -5.48
CA ILE A 135 -9.98 20.86 -5.23
C ILE A 135 -11.28 21.67 -5.22
N THR A 136 -11.32 22.76 -4.45
CA THR A 136 -12.51 23.61 -4.29
C THR A 136 -12.96 24.19 -5.63
N ASP A 137 -12.03 24.74 -6.41
CA ASP A 137 -12.35 25.38 -7.69
C ASP A 137 -12.78 24.36 -8.76
N TYR A 138 -12.27 23.10 -8.69
CA TYR A 138 -12.80 22.03 -9.51
C TYR A 138 -14.31 21.81 -9.26
N TYR A 139 -14.74 21.67 -8.00
CA TYR A 139 -16.15 21.46 -7.68
C TYR A 139 -17.02 22.67 -7.98
N ARG A 140 -16.50 23.90 -7.83
CA ARG A 140 -17.20 25.12 -8.26
C ARG A 140 -17.45 25.16 -9.77
N ALA A 141 -16.47 24.67 -10.54
CA ALA A 141 -16.59 24.56 -12.00
C ALA A 141 -17.46 23.39 -12.45
N ASN A 142 -17.60 22.34 -11.60
CA ASN A 142 -18.32 21.11 -11.90
C ASN A 142 -19.31 20.75 -10.77
N PRO A 143 -20.37 21.56 -10.56
CA PRO A 143 -21.27 21.37 -9.42
C PRO A 143 -22.05 20.05 -9.46
N ALA A 144 -22.18 19.40 -10.61
CA ALA A 144 -22.79 18.07 -10.75
C ALA A 144 -21.95 16.95 -10.10
N ASP A 145 -20.68 17.18 -9.86
CA ASP A 145 -19.76 16.23 -9.21
C ASP A 145 -19.78 16.32 -7.69
N VAL A 146 -20.46 17.35 -7.14
CA VAL A 146 -20.58 17.52 -5.69
C VAL A 146 -21.64 16.57 -5.15
N PRO A 147 -21.28 15.60 -4.26
CA PRO A 147 -22.27 14.72 -3.65
C PRO A 147 -23.27 15.51 -2.80
N GLN A 148 -24.54 15.06 -2.76
CA GLN A 148 -25.61 15.74 -2.00
C GLN A 148 -25.31 15.87 -0.50
N TRP A 149 -24.51 14.97 0.06
CA TRP A 149 -24.12 14.99 1.46
C TRP A 149 -22.94 15.95 1.78
N TRP A 150 -22.35 16.59 0.76
CA TRP A 150 -21.28 17.57 0.97
C TRP A 150 -21.87 18.97 1.18
N HIS A 151 -21.71 19.50 2.37
CA HIS A 151 -22.34 20.78 2.78
C HIS A 151 -21.31 21.89 3.08
N HIS A 152 -20.01 21.67 2.83
CA HIS A 152 -18.96 22.66 3.04
C HIS A 152 -18.73 23.49 1.77
N ASP A 153 -18.57 24.82 1.93
CA ASP A 153 -18.36 25.76 0.81
C ASP A 153 -17.01 25.58 0.12
N ALA A 154 -16.01 25.06 0.86
CA ALA A 154 -14.65 24.88 0.38
C ALA A 154 -13.93 23.75 1.14
N VAL A 155 -12.95 23.12 0.48
CA VAL A 155 -11.93 22.30 1.16
C VAL A 155 -10.89 23.25 1.76
N THR A 156 -10.48 22.99 2.99
CA THR A 156 -9.53 23.84 3.74
C THR A 156 -8.20 23.12 3.97
N PRO A 157 -7.10 23.86 4.21
CA PRO A 157 -5.82 23.27 4.63
C PRO A 157 -5.96 22.35 5.85
N GLN A 158 -6.82 22.72 6.80
CA GLN A 158 -7.09 21.91 7.99
C GLN A 158 -7.71 20.56 7.65
N MET A 159 -8.66 20.48 6.72
CA MET A 159 -9.25 19.22 6.25
C MET A 159 -8.19 18.32 5.59
N VAL A 160 -7.30 18.92 4.79
CA VAL A 160 -6.20 18.20 4.12
C VAL A 160 -5.22 17.61 5.14
N ASP A 161 -4.79 18.37 6.15
CA ASP A 161 -3.91 17.85 7.19
C ASP A 161 -4.62 16.82 8.07
N ALA A 162 -5.90 17.05 8.44
CA ALA A 162 -6.70 16.11 9.21
C ALA A 162 -6.86 14.76 8.51
N PHE A 163 -7.04 14.76 7.19
CA PHE A 163 -7.08 13.52 6.41
C PHE A 163 -5.75 12.76 6.47
N GLY A 164 -4.63 13.45 6.32
CA GLY A 164 -3.33 12.83 6.48
C GLY A 164 -3.13 12.21 7.87
N ARG A 165 -3.58 12.88 8.94
CA ARG A 165 -3.55 12.33 10.31
C ARG A 165 -4.46 11.12 10.44
N ALA A 166 -5.71 11.22 9.99
CA ALA A 166 -6.68 10.13 10.06
C ALA A 166 -6.20 8.87 9.34
N PHE A 167 -5.52 9.04 8.21
CA PHE A 167 -4.98 7.90 7.45
C PHE A 167 -3.70 7.35 8.07
N LEU A 168 -2.67 8.19 8.27
CA LEU A 168 -1.33 7.72 8.64
C LEU A 168 -1.23 7.28 10.10
N TYR A 169 -1.91 7.97 11.02
CA TYR A 169 -1.82 7.62 12.45
C TYR A 169 -2.74 6.45 12.85
N ASN A 170 -3.54 5.95 11.90
CA ASN A 170 -4.26 4.70 12.08
C ASN A 170 -3.31 3.51 12.33
N TRP A 171 -2.04 3.54 11.86
CA TRP A 171 -1.07 2.50 12.19
C TRP A 171 -0.81 2.44 13.69
N SER A 172 -0.64 3.58 14.35
CA SER A 172 -0.46 3.63 15.81
C SER A 172 -1.74 3.27 16.58
N ILE A 173 -2.91 3.63 16.07
CA ILE A 173 -4.19 3.20 16.65
C ILE A 173 -4.31 1.68 16.56
N ASP A 174 -3.95 1.08 15.43
CA ASP A 174 -3.96 -0.37 15.23
C ASP A 174 -2.97 -1.09 16.17
N GLU A 175 -1.80 -0.49 16.45
CA GLU A 175 -0.83 -1.00 17.45
C GLU A 175 -1.47 -1.05 18.84
N ALA A 176 -2.08 0.04 19.31
CA ALA A 176 -2.78 0.09 20.59
C ALA A 176 -3.92 -0.95 20.68
N LEU A 177 -4.69 -1.14 19.60
CA LEU A 177 -5.73 -2.17 19.56
C LEU A 177 -5.14 -3.59 19.56
N GLY A 178 -3.96 -3.76 18.98
CA GLY A 178 -3.18 -5.00 19.05
C GLY A 178 -2.78 -5.36 20.49
N ASP A 179 -2.37 -4.38 21.30
CA ASP A 179 -2.07 -4.57 22.72
C ASP A 179 -3.29 -5.04 23.52
N LEU A 180 -4.46 -4.44 23.26
CA LEU A 180 -5.72 -4.92 23.85
C LEU A 180 -5.98 -6.38 23.53
N GLN A 181 -5.86 -6.76 22.25
CA GLN A 181 -6.12 -8.13 21.81
C GLN A 181 -5.15 -9.12 22.43
N ARG A 182 -3.86 -8.78 22.53
CA ARG A 182 -2.85 -9.61 23.21
C ARG A 182 -3.14 -9.73 24.72
N GLY A 183 -3.69 -8.66 25.31
CA GLY A 183 -4.17 -8.66 26.69
C GLY A 183 -5.50 -9.40 26.89
N GLY A 184 -6.09 -10.01 25.86
CA GLY A 184 -7.35 -10.74 25.94
C GLY A 184 -8.60 -9.86 25.94
N ILE A 185 -8.48 -8.56 25.63
CA ILE A 185 -9.58 -7.59 25.58
C ILE A 185 -10.02 -7.40 24.14
N THR A 186 -11.32 -7.54 23.88
CA THR A 186 -11.88 -7.29 22.54
C THR A 186 -11.98 -5.79 22.30
N PRO A 187 -11.30 -5.24 21.26
CA PRO A 187 -11.40 -3.83 20.92
C PRO A 187 -12.78 -3.46 20.37
N ALA A 188 -13.16 -2.19 20.54
CA ALA A 188 -14.45 -1.68 20.09
C ALA A 188 -14.56 -1.56 18.55
N PHE A 189 -13.45 -1.60 17.81
CA PHE A 189 -13.39 -1.50 16.35
C PHE A 189 -12.31 -2.41 15.77
N VAL A 190 -12.45 -2.75 14.50
CA VAL A 190 -11.58 -3.70 13.80
C VAL A 190 -10.63 -2.93 12.87
N THR A 191 -9.40 -3.41 12.77
CA THR A 191 -8.34 -2.85 11.94
C THR A 191 -8.33 -3.45 10.54
N GLU A 192 -7.81 -2.72 9.56
CA GLU A 192 -7.62 -3.19 8.20
C GLU A 192 -6.33 -4.02 8.10
N GLN A 193 -6.38 -5.18 7.40
CA GLN A 193 -5.17 -5.94 7.09
C GLN A 193 -4.33 -5.18 6.08
N ARG A 194 -3.08 -4.88 6.43
CA ARG A 194 -2.12 -4.14 5.62
C ARG A 194 -0.86 -4.97 5.41
N GLY A 195 -0.22 -4.74 4.30
CA GLY A 195 1.05 -5.36 3.96
C GLY A 195 1.77 -4.57 2.87
N SER A 196 2.97 -4.98 2.52
CA SER A 196 3.75 -4.36 1.42
C SER A 196 4.96 -5.22 1.11
N ASN A 197 5.61 -4.98 -0.04
CA ASN A 197 6.99 -5.38 -0.31
C ASN A 197 7.83 -4.16 -0.64
N GLN A 198 9.09 -4.22 -0.29
CA GLN A 198 10.13 -3.36 -0.82
C GLN A 198 11.44 -4.12 -0.88
N TRP A 199 12.26 -3.79 -1.87
CA TRP A 199 13.65 -4.20 -1.92
C TRP A 199 14.49 -3.16 -2.65
N ALA A 200 15.77 -3.06 -2.29
CA ALA A 200 16.75 -2.24 -2.96
C ALA A 200 17.95 -3.10 -3.37
N VAL A 201 18.52 -2.80 -4.54
CA VAL A 201 19.71 -3.44 -5.10
C VAL A 201 20.75 -2.37 -5.42
N ALA A 202 21.95 -2.52 -4.89
CA ALA A 202 23.05 -1.59 -5.12
C ALA A 202 23.63 -1.74 -6.55
N PRO A 203 24.29 -0.70 -7.10
CA PRO A 203 24.92 -0.72 -8.43
C PRO A 203 25.85 -1.91 -8.67
N SER A 204 26.54 -2.38 -7.63
CA SER A 204 27.46 -3.54 -7.72
C SER A 204 26.78 -4.87 -8.03
N ARG A 205 25.44 -4.93 -7.95
CA ARG A 205 24.64 -6.13 -8.18
C ARG A 205 23.61 -5.97 -9.32
N THR A 206 23.68 -4.89 -10.07
CA THR A 206 22.82 -4.63 -11.23
C THR A 206 23.60 -4.67 -12.52
N ALA A 207 22.97 -5.12 -13.60
CA ALA A 207 23.62 -5.29 -14.91
C ALA A 207 24.01 -3.95 -15.57
N ASP A 208 23.27 -2.88 -15.29
CA ASP A 208 23.48 -1.54 -15.85
C ASP A 208 24.21 -0.59 -14.88
N GLY A 209 24.61 -1.07 -13.69
CA GLY A 209 25.41 -0.29 -12.74
C GLY A 209 24.64 0.84 -12.04
N HIS A 210 23.31 0.78 -12.00
CA HIS A 210 22.46 1.73 -11.31
C HIS A 210 21.71 1.06 -10.15
N ALA A 211 21.50 1.78 -9.05
CA ALA A 211 20.67 1.27 -7.97
C ALA A 211 19.23 1.07 -8.44
N MET A 212 18.55 0.07 -7.88
CA MET A 212 17.13 -0.21 -8.14
C MET A 212 16.34 -0.23 -6.84
N LEU A 213 15.09 0.28 -6.87
CA LEU A 213 14.16 0.24 -5.75
C LEU A 213 12.79 -0.28 -6.20
N LEU A 214 12.28 -1.31 -5.51
CA LEU A 214 10.88 -1.73 -5.59
C LEU A 214 10.05 -1.00 -4.54
N ILE A 215 8.91 -0.49 -4.97
CA ILE A 215 7.88 0.18 -4.18
C ILE A 215 6.57 -0.58 -4.41
N ASP A 216 6.09 -1.33 -3.41
CA ASP A 216 4.97 -2.26 -3.63
C ASP A 216 4.04 -2.33 -2.40
N PRO A 217 3.21 -1.30 -2.15
CA PRO A 217 2.25 -1.29 -1.06
C PRO A 217 1.09 -2.26 -1.30
N HIS A 218 0.69 -3.00 -0.26
CA HIS A 218 -0.44 -3.92 -0.28
C HIS A 218 -1.55 -3.44 0.66
N LEU A 219 -2.46 -2.67 0.13
CA LEU A 219 -3.59 -2.09 0.87
C LEU A 219 -4.91 -2.50 0.21
N SER A 220 -6.04 -2.00 0.73
CA SER A 220 -7.33 -2.12 0.06
C SER A 220 -7.33 -1.38 -1.30
N TRP A 221 -8.00 -1.97 -2.29
CA TRP A 221 -8.19 -1.33 -3.60
C TRP A 221 -9.36 -0.36 -3.61
N TRP A 222 -10.03 -0.20 -2.48
CA TRP A 222 -11.23 0.61 -2.30
C TRP A 222 -11.08 1.56 -1.11
N GLY A 223 -11.89 2.60 -1.10
CA GLY A 223 -11.93 3.55 0.01
C GLY A 223 -10.66 4.40 0.14
N VAL A 224 -10.31 4.74 1.39
CA VAL A 224 -9.24 5.68 1.74
C VAL A 224 -7.85 5.22 1.32
N SER A 225 -7.63 3.91 1.21
CA SER A 225 -6.33 3.30 0.93
C SER A 225 -5.99 3.24 -0.57
N ARG A 226 -6.92 3.65 -1.44
CA ARG A 226 -6.74 3.58 -2.87
C ARG A 226 -5.84 4.68 -3.40
N PHE A 227 -4.71 4.31 -3.98
CA PHE A 227 -3.75 5.24 -4.57
C PHE A 227 -4.24 5.88 -5.87
N TRP A 228 -3.74 7.08 -6.13
CA TRP A 228 -3.91 7.89 -7.32
C TRP A 228 -2.51 8.20 -7.88
N GLU A 229 -2.27 7.86 -9.14
CA GLU A 229 -0.98 7.98 -9.81
C GLU A 229 -0.80 9.37 -10.45
N MET A 230 0.43 9.93 -10.41
CA MET A 230 0.72 11.25 -10.96
C MET A 230 2.16 11.45 -11.35
N ARG A 231 2.40 12.47 -12.19
CA ARG A 231 3.70 13.08 -12.46
C ARG A 231 3.57 14.58 -12.27
N ILE A 232 4.60 15.22 -11.70
CA ILE A 232 4.61 16.66 -11.45
C ILE A 232 5.97 17.27 -11.79
N HIS A 233 5.94 18.39 -12.50
CA HIS A 233 7.07 19.23 -12.84
C HIS A 233 6.66 20.69 -12.55
N ALA A 234 6.93 21.19 -11.35
CA ALA A 234 6.40 22.44 -10.83
C ALA A 234 7.45 23.19 -10.01
N GLY A 235 8.10 24.19 -10.62
CA GLY A 235 9.22 24.89 -9.99
C GLY A 235 10.33 23.90 -9.62
N GLU A 236 10.63 23.80 -8.32
CA GLU A 236 11.63 22.86 -7.78
C GLU A 236 11.05 21.46 -7.44
N LEU A 237 9.72 21.31 -7.47
CA LEU A 237 9.04 20.03 -7.23
C LEU A 237 8.98 19.21 -8.52
N HIS A 238 9.70 18.12 -8.54
CA HIS A 238 9.66 17.14 -9.62
C HIS A 238 9.41 15.76 -9.02
N GLY A 239 8.46 14.99 -9.55
CA GLY A 239 8.23 13.67 -9.01
C GLY A 239 7.26 12.84 -9.83
N SER A 240 7.41 11.51 -9.72
CA SER A 240 6.55 10.49 -10.28
C SER A 240 6.23 9.45 -9.23
N GLY A 241 4.96 9.12 -9.06
CA GLY A 241 4.54 8.16 -8.06
C GLY A 241 3.05 8.20 -7.78
N VAL A 242 2.71 7.88 -6.55
CA VAL A 242 1.31 7.82 -6.10
C VAL A 242 1.07 8.64 -4.84
N ALA A 243 -0.15 9.16 -4.73
CA ALA A 243 -0.68 9.82 -3.55
C ALA A 243 -2.06 9.26 -3.20
N LEU A 244 -2.55 9.55 -2.00
CA LEU A 244 -3.95 9.30 -1.64
C LEU A 244 -4.82 10.48 -2.12
N ALA A 245 -6.06 10.20 -2.52
CA ALA A 245 -7.00 11.26 -2.88
C ALA A 245 -7.29 12.15 -1.66
N GLY A 246 -6.92 13.43 -1.74
CA GLY A 246 -6.98 14.39 -0.64
C GLY A 246 -5.62 14.68 0.02
N SER A 247 -4.53 14.05 -0.42
CA SER A 247 -3.17 14.35 0.05
C SER A 247 -2.36 15.07 -1.02
N PRO A 248 -1.64 16.18 -0.68
CA PRO A 248 -0.63 16.76 -1.53
C PRO A 248 0.63 15.90 -1.52
N TYR A 249 1.55 16.16 -2.43
CA TYR A 249 2.84 15.48 -2.59
C TYR A 249 2.73 13.99 -2.98
N ILE A 250 3.85 13.46 -3.43
CA ILE A 250 4.00 12.04 -3.71
C ILE A 250 4.25 11.30 -2.40
N GLY A 251 3.36 10.35 -2.09
CA GLY A 251 3.49 9.51 -0.91
C GLY A 251 4.55 8.43 -1.09
N LEU A 252 4.54 7.75 -2.24
CA LEU A 252 5.49 6.71 -2.63
C LEU A 252 5.90 6.94 -4.08
N GLY A 253 7.19 6.90 -4.39
CA GLY A 253 7.68 7.15 -5.75
C GLY A 253 9.11 7.66 -5.79
N HIS A 254 9.38 8.56 -6.73
CA HIS A 254 10.69 9.17 -6.90
C HIS A 254 10.59 10.64 -7.34
N ASN A 255 11.67 11.38 -7.11
CA ASN A 255 11.94 12.66 -7.76
C ASN A 255 13.06 12.49 -8.83
N ASN A 256 13.84 13.53 -9.16
CA ASN A 256 14.94 13.44 -10.11
C ASN A 256 16.19 12.72 -9.58
N ASP A 257 16.31 12.57 -8.24
CA ASP A 257 17.54 12.19 -7.57
C ASP A 257 17.36 10.97 -6.64
N VAL A 258 16.15 10.80 -6.08
CA VAL A 258 15.87 9.85 -4.98
C VAL A 258 14.55 9.14 -5.24
N ALA A 259 14.49 7.84 -4.91
CA ALA A 259 13.26 7.06 -4.80
C ALA A 259 13.06 6.58 -3.36
N TRP A 260 11.78 6.50 -2.92
CA TRP A 260 11.43 6.06 -1.56
C TRP A 260 10.26 5.10 -1.54
N ALA A 261 10.39 4.07 -0.73
CA ALA A 261 9.41 3.03 -0.46
C ALA A 261 9.11 2.95 1.04
N MET A 262 7.93 2.47 1.39
CA MET A 262 7.54 2.23 2.78
C MET A 262 6.80 0.91 2.92
N THR A 263 7.10 0.15 3.99
CA THR A 263 6.35 -1.06 4.35
C THR A 263 5.89 -1.02 5.80
N THR A 264 4.71 -1.58 6.06
CA THR A 264 4.15 -1.73 7.40
C THR A 264 5.06 -2.58 8.30
N GLY A 265 5.11 -2.24 9.58
CA GLY A 265 5.89 -2.94 10.59
C GLY A 265 7.04 -2.09 11.13
N GLY A 266 6.81 -0.81 11.35
CA GLY A 266 7.72 0.11 12.04
C GLY A 266 7.89 -0.22 13.52
N PRO A 267 8.61 0.62 14.28
CA PRO A 267 8.69 0.51 15.73
C PRO A 267 7.36 0.83 16.39
N ASP A 268 7.21 0.47 17.65
CA ASP A 268 6.00 0.67 18.44
C ASP A 268 5.83 2.14 18.86
N THR A 269 4.72 2.76 18.46
CA THR A 269 4.43 4.19 18.66
C THR A 269 3.15 4.45 19.46
N ALA A 270 2.59 3.42 20.09
CA ALA A 270 1.37 3.53 20.85
C ALA A 270 1.35 2.55 22.02
N ASP A 271 0.59 2.86 23.07
CA ASP A 271 0.42 1.99 24.22
C ASP A 271 -1.01 2.04 24.73
N VAL A 272 -1.40 0.99 25.47
CA VAL A 272 -2.66 0.95 26.22
C VAL A 272 -2.37 0.92 27.71
N TYR A 273 -3.04 1.80 28.43
CA TYR A 273 -2.96 1.90 29.88
C TYR A 273 -4.21 1.29 30.53
N ARG A 274 -4.02 0.28 31.37
CA ARG A 274 -5.07 -0.32 32.18
C ARG A 274 -5.28 0.51 33.42
N LEU A 275 -6.44 1.17 33.57
CA LEU A 275 -6.82 2.06 34.64
C LEU A 275 -7.64 1.29 35.68
N THR A 276 -7.16 1.23 36.91
CA THR A 276 -7.91 0.65 38.06
C THR A 276 -9.00 1.62 38.48
N LEU A 277 -10.27 1.24 38.31
CA LEU A 277 -11.41 2.08 38.62
C LEU A 277 -11.72 2.07 40.14
N HIS A 278 -12.27 3.18 40.63
CA HIS A 278 -12.77 3.24 42.00
C HIS A 278 -13.97 2.30 42.16
N PRO A 279 -14.03 1.46 43.20
CA PRO A 279 -15.06 0.41 43.37
C PRO A 279 -16.50 0.91 43.33
N GLU A 280 -16.74 2.11 43.89
CA GLU A 280 -18.08 2.70 44.01
C GLU A 280 -18.36 3.81 42.95
N ASN A 281 -17.32 4.31 42.27
CA ASN A 281 -17.48 5.36 41.24
C ASN A 281 -16.63 5.08 40.02
N PRO A 282 -17.16 4.45 38.97
CA PRO A 282 -16.41 4.09 37.75
C PRO A 282 -15.98 5.29 36.91
N GLN A 283 -16.29 6.51 37.32
CA GLN A 283 -15.76 7.75 36.70
C GLN A 283 -14.45 8.24 37.35
N LEU A 284 -13.95 7.50 38.35
CA LEU A 284 -12.65 7.76 38.97
C LEU A 284 -11.71 6.59 38.75
N TYR A 285 -10.44 6.86 38.51
CA TYR A 285 -9.37 5.87 38.39
C TYR A 285 -8.19 6.22 39.29
N LEU A 286 -7.52 5.19 39.80
CA LEU A 286 -6.36 5.30 40.68
C LEU A 286 -5.13 5.78 39.90
N TYR A 287 -4.34 6.71 40.50
CA TYR A 287 -3.05 7.15 39.99
C TYR A 287 -2.15 7.64 41.15
N ASP A 288 -1.02 6.98 41.37
CA ASP A 288 -0.06 7.26 42.46
C ASP A 288 -0.69 7.38 43.83
N GLY A 289 -1.71 6.56 44.13
CA GLY A 289 -2.40 6.53 45.40
C GLY A 289 -3.61 7.47 45.50
N ASP A 290 -3.80 8.38 44.56
CA ASP A 290 -4.95 9.30 44.49
C ASP A 290 -5.92 8.92 43.38
N TYR A 291 -7.16 9.40 43.44
CA TYR A 291 -8.15 9.19 42.40
C TYR A 291 -8.26 10.41 41.50
N ARG A 292 -8.23 10.17 40.15
CA ARG A 292 -8.44 11.14 39.12
C ARG A 292 -9.76 10.91 38.39
N GLU A 293 -10.36 11.96 37.84
CA GLU A 293 -11.61 11.88 37.08
C GLU A 293 -11.35 11.43 35.61
N ILE A 294 -12.25 10.56 35.13
CA ILE A 294 -12.39 10.29 33.70
C ILE A 294 -13.22 11.41 33.07
N SER A 295 -12.66 12.11 32.12
CA SER A 295 -13.34 13.19 31.39
C SER A 295 -14.36 12.62 30.41
N GLN A 296 -15.56 13.20 30.38
CA GLN A 296 -16.61 12.86 29.41
C GLN A 296 -16.71 13.92 28.32
N HIS A 297 -16.74 13.48 27.07
CA HIS A 297 -16.84 14.33 25.89
C HIS A 297 -18.11 13.99 25.13
N LYS A 298 -18.90 15.01 24.81
CA LYS A 298 -20.14 14.86 24.04
C LYS A 298 -19.93 15.34 22.62
N VAL A 299 -20.44 14.58 21.66
CA VAL A 299 -20.45 14.93 20.24
C VAL A 299 -21.83 14.70 19.68
N SER A 300 -22.29 15.67 18.89
CA SER A 300 -23.55 15.59 18.15
C SER A 300 -23.25 15.29 16.70
N MET A 301 -23.78 14.18 16.18
CA MET A 301 -23.55 13.71 14.83
C MET A 301 -24.84 13.78 14.02
N LYS A 302 -24.76 14.34 12.82
CA LYS A 302 -25.89 14.41 11.88
C LYS A 302 -25.98 13.15 11.05
N PHE A 303 -27.20 12.79 10.65
CA PHE A 303 -27.50 11.65 9.78
C PHE A 303 -28.08 12.10 8.42
N PRO A 304 -28.13 11.19 7.40
CA PRO A 304 -28.60 11.54 6.06
C PRO A 304 -30.06 12.03 6.01
N ASP A 305 -30.89 11.60 6.96
CA ASP A 305 -32.30 12.02 7.08
C ASP A 305 -32.48 13.38 7.78
N GLY A 306 -31.39 14.04 8.15
CA GLY A 306 -31.38 15.31 8.87
C GLY A 306 -31.54 15.17 10.39
N SER A 307 -31.74 13.98 10.90
CA SER A 307 -31.76 13.73 12.36
C SER A 307 -30.37 13.87 12.97
N THR A 308 -30.32 13.91 14.31
CA THR A 308 -29.05 14.08 15.05
C THR A 308 -28.97 13.07 16.17
N GLY A 309 -27.87 12.34 16.27
CA GLY A 309 -27.51 11.47 17.38
C GLY A 309 -26.52 12.15 18.35
N ASN A 310 -26.69 11.94 19.65
CA ASN A 310 -25.76 12.42 20.66
C ASN A 310 -24.97 11.24 21.21
N TYR A 311 -23.64 11.32 21.12
CA TYR A 311 -22.71 10.28 21.57
C TYR A 311 -21.79 10.84 22.63
N THR A 312 -21.30 9.96 23.49
CA THR A 312 -20.33 10.31 24.54
C THR A 312 -19.14 9.38 24.40
N TRP A 313 -17.95 9.93 24.47
CA TRP A 313 -16.72 9.19 24.63
C TRP A 313 -15.95 9.70 25.86
N GLU A 314 -15.01 8.94 26.36
CA GLU A 314 -14.33 9.20 27.62
C GLU A 314 -12.82 9.27 27.41
N SER A 315 -12.12 10.02 28.27
CA SER A 315 -10.66 10.06 28.29
C SER A 315 -10.09 10.15 29.69
N SER A 316 -8.89 9.63 29.85
CA SER A 316 -8.00 9.89 30.98
C SER A 316 -6.86 10.82 30.56
N HIS A 317 -5.91 11.08 31.46
CA HIS A 317 -4.69 11.78 31.12
C HIS A 317 -3.75 10.98 30.18
N HIS A 318 -3.93 9.65 30.10
CA HIS A 318 -3.20 8.81 29.15
C HIS A 318 -3.78 8.89 27.74
N GLY A 319 -5.08 9.22 27.57
CA GLY A 319 -5.74 9.29 26.28
C GLY A 319 -7.20 8.83 26.31
N PRO A 320 -7.82 8.63 25.12
CA PRO A 320 -9.19 8.16 25.01
C PRO A 320 -9.36 6.74 25.57
N ILE A 321 -10.49 6.49 26.23
CA ILE A 321 -10.90 5.17 26.70
C ILE A 321 -11.43 4.36 25.52
N VAL A 322 -10.75 3.27 25.18
CA VAL A 322 -11.05 2.42 24.01
C VAL A 322 -11.71 1.10 24.39
N ALA A 323 -11.72 0.74 25.67
CA ALA A 323 -12.42 -0.43 26.19
C ALA A 323 -12.71 -0.31 27.69
N ARG A 324 -13.72 -1.05 28.18
CA ARG A 324 -13.98 -1.31 29.59
C ARG A 324 -14.25 -2.79 29.78
N ALA A 325 -13.54 -3.42 30.71
CA ALA A 325 -13.70 -4.83 31.02
C ALA A 325 -13.23 -5.11 32.47
N ASP A 326 -13.87 -6.04 33.16
CA ASP A 326 -13.43 -6.62 34.45
C ASP A 326 -13.10 -5.58 35.55
N GLY A 327 -13.83 -4.46 35.59
CA GLY A 327 -13.60 -3.39 36.58
C GLY A 327 -12.46 -2.43 36.22
N TYR A 328 -11.93 -2.52 35.02
CA TYR A 328 -10.90 -1.62 34.47
C TYR A 328 -11.45 -0.79 33.31
N ALA A 329 -10.82 0.36 33.08
CA ALA A 329 -10.89 1.07 31.80
C ALA A 329 -9.53 1.00 31.11
N TYR A 330 -9.54 1.01 29.78
CA TYR A 330 -8.33 0.92 28.96
C TYR A 330 -8.21 2.19 28.11
N ALA A 331 -7.15 2.96 28.36
CA ALA A 331 -6.87 4.21 27.65
C ALA A 331 -5.79 3.99 26.60
N ALA A 332 -6.04 4.38 25.35
CA ALA A 332 -5.03 4.34 24.29
C ALA A 332 -4.27 5.66 24.19
N ARG A 333 -2.95 5.58 24.05
CA ARG A 333 -2.08 6.73 23.81
C ARG A 333 -1.28 6.49 22.53
N ILE A 334 -1.39 7.41 21.57
CA ILE A 334 -0.57 7.41 20.37
C ILE A 334 0.45 8.55 20.43
N ALA A 335 1.63 8.36 19.85
CA ALA A 335 2.73 9.32 19.95
C ALA A 335 2.54 10.60 19.10
N TYR A 336 1.47 10.72 18.31
CA TYR A 336 1.26 11.79 17.35
C TYR A 336 0.20 12.76 17.83
N ASP A 337 0.65 13.87 18.36
CA ASP A 337 -0.16 14.98 18.89
C ASP A 337 -0.20 16.19 17.93
N SER A 338 -0.68 17.32 18.44
CA SER A 338 -0.80 18.58 17.71
C SER A 338 0.55 19.16 17.27
N GLY A 339 1.66 18.90 18.01
CA GLY A 339 3.00 19.41 17.69
C GLY A 339 3.71 18.69 16.55
N THR A 340 3.04 17.75 15.85
CA THR A 340 3.64 16.97 14.78
C THR A 340 3.32 17.58 13.41
N ASN A 341 4.31 18.26 12.78
CA ASN A 341 4.16 18.79 11.42
C ASN A 341 4.49 17.72 10.37
N ARG A 342 3.49 16.98 9.98
CA ARG A 342 3.57 15.90 8.99
C ARG A 342 3.97 16.40 7.59
N ASN A 343 3.49 17.57 7.16
CA ASN A 343 3.76 18.09 5.81
C ASN A 343 5.25 18.34 5.59
N ARG A 344 5.99 18.82 6.60
CA ARG A 344 7.44 19.01 6.53
C ARG A 344 8.20 17.73 6.24
N ALA A 345 7.80 16.59 6.82
CA ALA A 345 8.43 15.30 6.54
C ALA A 345 8.23 14.86 5.08
N TRP A 346 7.02 15.06 4.53
CA TRP A 346 6.75 14.75 3.13
C TRP A 346 7.46 15.72 2.17
N GLU A 347 7.56 17.01 2.53
CA GLU A 347 8.36 17.96 1.75
C GLU A 347 9.83 17.54 1.72
N ALA A 348 10.42 17.15 2.85
CA ALA A 348 11.81 16.70 2.91
C ALA A 348 12.07 15.54 1.94
N LEU A 349 11.17 14.54 1.86
CA LEU A 349 11.27 13.44 0.89
C LEU A 349 11.13 13.92 -0.57
N ASN A 350 10.11 14.73 -0.86
CA ASN A 350 9.81 15.15 -2.22
C ASN A 350 10.88 16.10 -2.81
N PHE A 351 11.60 16.84 -1.96
CA PHE A 351 12.68 17.75 -2.35
C PHE A 351 14.09 17.17 -2.11
N ALA A 352 14.20 15.92 -1.65
CA ALA A 352 15.49 15.26 -1.39
C ALA A 352 16.38 15.22 -2.64
N LYS A 353 17.70 15.39 -2.44
CA LYS A 353 18.71 15.31 -3.51
C LYS A 353 19.56 14.04 -3.42
N ASP A 354 19.54 13.41 -2.29
CA ASP A 354 20.20 12.13 -2.00
C ASP A 354 19.51 11.47 -0.79
N TYR A 355 20.02 10.34 -0.32
CA TYR A 355 19.45 9.63 0.83
C TYR A 355 19.43 10.46 2.12
N THR A 356 20.26 11.51 2.27
CA THR A 356 20.28 12.34 3.48
C THR A 356 18.97 13.12 3.66
N GLY A 357 18.29 13.48 2.57
CA GLY A 357 16.94 14.08 2.64
C GLY A 357 15.90 13.13 3.27
N ALA A 358 16.05 11.82 3.08
CA ALA A 358 15.22 10.84 3.79
C ALA A 358 15.59 10.74 5.28
N VAL A 359 16.88 10.85 5.62
CA VAL A 359 17.34 10.94 7.03
C VAL A 359 16.71 12.17 7.70
N ASP A 360 16.69 13.32 7.03
CA ASP A 360 16.08 14.56 7.55
C ASP A 360 14.55 14.41 7.73
N ALA A 361 13.88 13.75 6.79
CA ALA A 361 12.45 13.43 6.92
C ALA A 361 12.17 12.56 8.16
N CYS A 362 13.00 11.54 8.38
CA CYS A 362 12.92 10.67 9.55
C CYS A 362 13.24 11.43 10.85
N ALA A 363 14.22 12.35 10.83
CA ALA A 363 14.62 13.15 11.98
C ALA A 363 13.48 14.07 12.48
N SER A 364 12.52 14.40 11.64
CA SER A 364 11.33 15.17 12.03
C SER A 364 10.42 14.44 13.03
N LEU A 365 10.54 13.11 13.15
CA LEU A 365 9.66 12.20 13.91
C LEU A 365 8.17 12.34 13.54
N ALA A 366 7.88 12.88 12.37
CA ALA A 366 6.51 13.13 11.88
C ALA A 366 6.01 12.05 10.90
N LEU A 367 6.91 11.17 10.43
CA LEU A 367 6.52 10.00 9.66
C LEU A 367 5.89 8.96 10.59
N PHE A 368 4.87 8.28 10.10
CA PHE A 368 4.20 7.19 10.81
C PHE A 368 5.11 5.95 10.92
N PRO A 369 4.78 4.95 11.78
CA PRO A 369 5.67 3.81 12.02
C PRO A 369 5.75 2.90 10.79
N GLN A 370 6.89 2.95 10.10
CA GLN A 370 7.13 2.20 8.86
C GLN A 370 8.59 1.72 8.78
N ASN A 371 8.83 0.79 7.87
CA ASN A 371 10.14 0.50 7.32
C ASN A 371 10.31 1.35 6.08
N VAL A 372 11.19 2.34 6.10
CA VAL A 372 11.49 3.20 4.94
C VAL A 372 12.73 2.68 4.24
N MET A 373 12.67 2.54 2.92
CA MET A 373 13.79 2.18 2.07
C MET A 373 13.97 3.21 0.97
N VAL A 374 15.20 3.60 0.72
CA VAL A 374 15.56 4.67 -0.20
C VAL A 374 16.69 4.22 -1.09
N ALA A 375 16.66 4.66 -2.36
CA ALA A 375 17.83 4.59 -3.24
C ALA A 375 18.01 5.93 -3.94
N ASP A 376 19.27 6.31 -4.23
CA ASP A 376 19.59 7.57 -4.90
C ASP A 376 20.45 7.38 -6.16
N THR A 377 20.49 8.43 -6.99
CA THR A 377 21.27 8.43 -8.24
C THR A 377 22.79 8.45 -8.02
N SER A 378 23.25 8.58 -6.79
CA SER A 378 24.68 8.40 -6.42
C SER A 378 25.01 6.93 -6.14
N GLY A 379 24.00 6.05 -6.17
CA GLY A 379 24.16 4.61 -6.00
C GLY A 379 23.98 4.13 -4.56
N ASN A 380 23.57 5.00 -3.64
CA ASN A 380 23.28 4.59 -2.28
C ASN A 380 21.97 3.85 -2.19
N ILE A 381 21.92 2.84 -1.32
CA ILE A 381 20.71 2.19 -0.82
C ILE A 381 20.68 2.33 0.70
N TYR A 382 19.58 2.84 1.24
CA TYR A 382 19.42 3.17 2.64
C TYR A 382 18.11 2.61 3.20
N TYR A 383 18.15 2.13 4.44
CA TYR A 383 16.99 1.70 5.20
C TYR A 383 16.95 2.35 6.57
N GLN A 384 15.75 2.76 7.01
CA GLN A 384 15.51 3.21 8.38
C GLN A 384 14.09 2.86 8.83
N ARG A 385 13.93 2.47 10.10
CA ARG A 385 12.63 2.43 10.75
C ARG A 385 12.22 3.84 11.15
N THR A 386 10.96 4.20 10.91
CA THR A 386 10.44 5.53 11.19
C THR A 386 9.32 5.46 12.20
N GLY A 387 9.10 6.56 12.90
CA GLY A 387 8.04 6.74 13.87
C GLY A 387 8.46 7.70 14.97
N ARG A 388 7.51 8.19 15.74
CA ARG A 388 7.73 8.96 16.96
C ARG A 388 7.68 7.98 18.14
N VAL A 389 8.80 7.35 18.45
CA VAL A 389 8.88 6.26 19.42
C VAL A 389 9.08 6.81 20.83
N PRO A 390 8.16 6.53 21.78
CA PRO A 390 8.34 6.93 23.18
C PRO A 390 9.51 6.23 23.85
N VAL A 391 10.23 6.94 24.72
CA VAL A 391 11.17 6.34 25.66
C VAL A 391 10.40 5.71 26.80
N ARG A 392 10.53 4.41 27.00
CA ARG A 392 9.76 3.60 27.93
C ARG A 392 10.65 2.91 28.96
N ASP A 393 10.13 2.72 30.17
CA ASP A 393 10.76 1.87 31.17
C ASP A 393 10.64 0.39 30.75
N THR A 394 11.78 -0.25 30.53
CA THR A 394 11.88 -1.63 30.04
C THR A 394 11.48 -2.70 31.07
N SER A 395 11.14 -2.30 32.30
CA SER A 395 10.58 -3.21 33.31
C SER A 395 9.13 -3.61 33.02
N PHE A 396 8.42 -2.85 32.17
CA PHE A 396 7.06 -3.16 31.71
C PHE A 396 7.08 -3.92 30.39
N ASP A 397 6.06 -4.77 30.18
CA ASP A 397 5.79 -5.39 28.87
C ASP A 397 4.86 -4.50 28.04
N TRP A 398 5.45 -3.66 27.19
CA TRP A 398 4.74 -2.68 26.37
C TRP A 398 3.93 -3.28 25.21
N SER A 399 4.00 -4.59 25.00
CA SER A 399 3.14 -5.29 24.05
C SER A 399 1.77 -5.66 24.63
N LEU A 400 1.53 -5.36 25.90
CA LEU A 400 0.30 -5.62 26.64
C LEU A 400 -0.19 -4.34 27.30
N PRO A 401 -1.49 -4.25 27.69
CA PRO A 401 -1.96 -3.12 28.49
C PRO A 401 -1.16 -2.98 29.81
N VAL A 402 -0.40 -1.88 29.92
CA VAL A 402 0.43 -1.59 31.10
C VAL A 402 -0.39 -1.01 32.25
N ASP A 403 0.14 -1.10 33.47
CA ASP A 403 -0.52 -0.53 34.66
C ASP A 403 -0.51 1.00 34.61
N GLY A 404 -1.65 1.61 34.33
CA GLY A 404 -1.85 3.04 34.26
C GLY A 404 -2.09 3.72 35.61
N SER A 405 -1.96 3.00 36.71
CA SER A 405 -2.15 3.55 38.08
C SER A 405 -0.86 4.11 38.71
N VAL A 406 0.27 4.01 38.01
CA VAL A 406 1.59 4.43 38.52
C VAL A 406 2.32 5.32 37.50
N SER A 407 2.95 6.39 38.01
CA SER A 407 3.74 7.31 37.17
C SER A 407 5.00 6.67 36.56
N ALA A 408 5.44 5.52 37.07
CA ALA A 408 6.54 4.74 36.50
C ALA A 408 6.26 4.24 35.06
N SER A 409 4.97 4.08 34.69
CA SER A 409 4.56 3.69 33.34
C SER A 409 4.41 4.88 32.37
N GLU A 410 4.69 6.11 32.79
CA GLU A 410 4.65 7.26 31.88
C GLU A 410 5.80 7.25 30.87
N TRP A 411 5.51 7.76 29.67
CA TRP A 411 6.55 8.00 28.66
C TRP A 411 7.55 9.08 29.13
N GLN A 412 8.83 8.82 28.94
CA GLN A 412 9.92 9.69 29.38
C GLN A 412 10.46 10.58 28.24
N GLY A 413 9.66 10.90 27.25
CA GLY A 413 10.01 11.63 26.04
C GLY A 413 10.01 10.73 24.81
N PHE A 414 10.78 11.10 23.79
CA PHE A 414 10.85 10.35 22.53
C PHE A 414 12.28 10.08 22.13
N HIS A 415 12.53 8.92 21.55
CA HIS A 415 13.80 8.59 20.95
C HIS A 415 14.10 9.52 19.77
N PRO A 416 15.31 10.06 19.62
CA PRO A 416 15.74 10.69 18.39
C PRO A 416 15.79 9.63 17.27
N SER A 417 15.62 10.05 16.03
CA SER A 417 15.64 9.12 14.89
C SER A 417 16.96 8.36 14.73
N SER A 418 18.06 8.88 15.30
CA SER A 418 19.36 8.18 15.35
C SER A 418 19.37 6.89 16.15
N ASP A 419 18.43 6.74 17.09
CA ASP A 419 18.29 5.51 17.89
C ASP A 419 17.54 4.42 17.13
N HIS A 420 16.85 4.79 16.05
CA HIS A 420 16.08 3.86 15.23
C HIS A 420 17.00 3.00 14.38
N LEU A 421 16.61 1.75 14.16
CA LEU A 421 17.34 0.81 13.33
C LEU A 421 17.50 1.36 11.91
N GLN A 422 18.74 1.44 11.44
CA GLN A 422 19.10 1.99 10.13
C GLN A 422 20.35 1.33 9.56
N VAL A 423 20.42 1.23 8.23
CA VAL A 423 21.60 0.71 7.52
C VAL A 423 21.76 1.41 6.18
N LEU A 424 23.00 1.81 5.88
CA LEU A 424 23.42 2.39 4.60
C LEU A 424 24.36 1.41 3.90
N ASN A 425 24.10 1.13 2.62
CA ASN A 425 24.96 0.34 1.73
C ASN A 425 25.46 -0.97 2.37
N PRO A 426 24.55 -1.92 2.71
CA PRO A 426 24.95 -3.18 3.33
C PRO A 426 25.92 -3.96 2.43
N GLU A 427 26.81 -4.74 3.02
CA GLU A 427 27.82 -5.54 2.31
C GLU A 427 27.20 -6.55 1.32
N SER A 428 26.00 -7.06 1.63
CA SER A 428 25.22 -7.91 0.73
C SER A 428 24.92 -7.26 -0.64
N GLY A 429 24.95 -5.92 -0.73
CA GLY A 429 24.56 -5.14 -1.91
C GLY A 429 23.07 -5.21 -2.23
N TYR A 430 22.25 -5.74 -1.34
CA TYR A 430 20.78 -5.72 -1.42
C TYR A 430 20.15 -5.80 -0.04
N MET A 431 18.91 -5.40 0.05
CA MET A 431 18.06 -5.57 1.23
C MET A 431 16.59 -5.65 0.81
N GLN A 432 15.76 -6.28 1.63
CA GLN A 432 14.33 -6.38 1.39
C GLN A 432 13.56 -6.23 2.70
N ASN A 433 12.31 -5.79 2.63
CA ASN A 433 11.36 -5.92 3.72
C ASN A 433 9.98 -6.22 3.14
N CYS A 434 9.44 -7.38 3.49
CA CYS A 434 8.11 -7.84 3.12
C CYS A 434 7.22 -7.98 4.36
N ASN A 435 7.24 -6.96 5.24
CA ASN A 435 6.58 -6.94 6.55
C ASN A 435 7.16 -8.02 7.48
N ILE A 436 8.45 -7.98 7.67
CA ILE A 436 9.22 -8.87 8.53
C ILE A 436 10.10 -8.04 9.48
N PRO A 437 10.55 -8.61 10.60
CA PRO A 437 11.51 -7.95 11.47
C PRO A 437 12.82 -7.61 10.74
N PRO A 438 13.54 -6.54 11.15
CA PRO A 438 14.71 -6.06 10.43
C PRO A 438 15.92 -7.01 10.49
N ASP A 439 15.97 -7.96 11.43
CA ASP A 439 17.02 -9.00 11.49
C ASP A 439 16.93 -10.03 10.37
N ALA A 440 15.77 -10.16 9.70
CA ALA A 440 15.56 -11.08 8.56
C ALA A 440 15.58 -10.38 7.19
N MET A 441 15.96 -9.09 7.12
CA MET A 441 15.92 -8.30 5.87
C MET A 441 17.01 -8.63 4.88
N LEU A 442 18.16 -9.06 5.34
CA LEU A 442 19.37 -9.34 4.55
C LEU A 442 20.20 -10.42 5.25
N PRO A 443 21.09 -11.13 4.51
CA PRO A 443 22.07 -12.01 5.14
C PRO A 443 22.95 -11.22 6.11
N ASP A 444 23.33 -11.83 7.22
CA ASP A 444 24.19 -11.21 8.23
C ASP A 444 23.67 -9.82 8.71
N SER A 445 22.36 -9.70 8.88
CA SER A 445 21.74 -8.46 9.34
C SER A 445 22.45 -7.89 10.57
N PRO A 446 22.80 -6.60 10.58
CA PRO A 446 23.42 -5.95 11.74
C PRO A 446 22.45 -5.81 12.91
N PHE A 447 21.16 -6.05 12.67
CA PHE A 447 20.10 -5.90 13.66
C PHE A 447 19.92 -7.20 14.43
N LYS A 448 19.91 -7.11 15.75
CA LYS A 448 19.66 -8.26 16.63
C LYS A 448 18.71 -7.82 17.74
N LEU A 449 17.63 -8.59 17.96
CA LEU A 449 16.63 -8.29 18.99
C LEU A 449 17.28 -8.12 20.38
N ALA A 450 18.28 -8.93 20.72
CA ALA A 450 18.99 -8.87 22.01
C ALA A 450 19.72 -7.53 22.27
N ASN A 451 19.94 -6.71 21.25
CA ASN A 451 20.71 -5.47 21.35
C ASN A 451 19.82 -4.22 21.43
N GLN A 452 18.50 -4.36 21.37
CA GLN A 452 17.57 -3.25 21.30
C GLN A 452 16.36 -3.50 22.23
N PRO A 453 15.74 -2.45 22.78
CA PRO A 453 14.43 -2.58 23.40
C PRO A 453 13.42 -3.16 22.39
N ASP A 454 12.54 -4.08 22.86
CA ASP A 454 11.58 -4.75 21.97
C ASP A 454 10.65 -3.77 21.23
N TYR A 455 10.28 -2.67 21.88
CA TYR A 455 9.43 -1.65 21.26
C TYR A 455 10.11 -0.87 20.11
N LEU A 456 11.46 -0.78 20.08
CA LEU A 456 12.20 -0.27 18.92
C LEU A 456 12.31 -1.32 17.80
N PHE A 457 12.43 -2.58 18.19
CA PHE A 457 12.49 -3.71 17.27
C PHE A 457 11.10 -4.15 16.79
N ALA A 458 10.08 -4.01 17.62
CA ALA A 458 8.67 -4.33 17.39
C ALA A 458 8.43 -5.72 16.80
N SER A 459 9.18 -6.73 17.26
CA SER A 459 9.06 -8.12 16.81
C SER A 459 7.65 -8.69 17.01
N LYS A 460 6.97 -8.26 18.08
CA LYS A 460 5.63 -8.75 18.44
C LYS A 460 4.54 -8.35 17.46
N ALA A 461 4.72 -7.24 16.73
CA ALA A 461 3.79 -6.83 15.66
C ALA A 461 3.68 -7.87 14.52
N TYR A 462 4.69 -8.72 14.36
CA TYR A 462 4.70 -9.79 13.35
C TYR A 462 4.17 -11.15 13.86
N GLY A 463 3.72 -11.21 15.13
CA GLY A 463 3.16 -12.41 15.74
C GLY A 463 4.19 -13.46 16.15
N ASP A 464 5.48 -13.16 16.04
CA ASP A 464 6.57 -14.03 16.51
C ASP A 464 7.76 -13.18 16.97
N SER A 465 8.26 -13.48 18.18
CA SER A 465 9.36 -12.76 18.82
C SER A 465 10.71 -13.45 18.67
N ARG A 466 10.82 -14.52 17.87
CA ARG A 466 12.08 -15.21 17.64
C ARG A 466 12.97 -14.43 16.67
N ASP A 467 14.27 -14.41 16.94
CA ASP A 467 15.25 -13.84 16.03
C ASP A 467 15.19 -14.50 14.65
N GLY A 468 15.28 -13.69 13.60
CA GLY A 468 15.34 -14.18 12.24
C GLY A 468 14.00 -14.69 11.67
N TRP A 469 12.86 -14.33 12.29
CA TRP A 469 11.56 -14.70 11.74
C TRP A 469 11.34 -14.03 10.37
N THR A 470 10.82 -14.80 9.41
CA THR A 470 10.42 -14.30 8.09
C THR A 470 9.11 -14.95 7.63
N ASN A 471 8.47 -14.38 6.61
CA ASN A 471 7.29 -14.94 5.96
C ASN A 471 7.63 -15.43 4.55
N GLN A 472 6.65 -16.02 3.85
CA GLN A 472 6.84 -16.54 2.49
C GLN A 472 7.39 -15.49 1.52
N ARG A 473 6.90 -14.25 1.58
CA ARG A 473 7.32 -13.16 0.69
C ARG A 473 8.77 -12.75 0.98
N GLY A 474 9.13 -12.57 2.25
CA GLY A 474 10.49 -12.27 2.66
C GLY A 474 11.48 -13.37 2.26
N ALA A 475 11.10 -14.63 2.48
CA ALA A 475 11.88 -15.79 2.06
C ALA A 475 12.10 -15.83 0.54
N ARG A 476 11.04 -15.62 -0.25
CA ARG A 476 11.13 -15.59 -1.71
C ARG A 476 11.95 -14.41 -2.22
N ALA A 477 11.82 -13.25 -1.61
CA ALA A 477 12.63 -12.08 -1.97
C ALA A 477 14.13 -12.32 -1.73
N ILE A 478 14.49 -12.89 -0.56
CA ILE A 478 15.88 -13.29 -0.27
C ILE A 478 16.39 -14.30 -1.29
N GLU A 479 15.59 -15.34 -1.61
CA GLU A 479 15.97 -16.34 -2.59
C GLU A 479 16.31 -15.72 -3.95
N LEU A 480 15.43 -14.87 -4.50
CA LEU A 480 15.63 -14.22 -5.79
C LEU A 480 16.83 -13.26 -5.79
N LEU A 481 16.95 -12.42 -4.76
CA LEU A 481 17.99 -11.40 -4.68
C LEU A 481 19.38 -12.00 -4.36
N SER A 482 19.45 -13.08 -3.56
CA SER A 482 20.72 -13.73 -3.21
C SER A 482 21.34 -14.52 -4.37
N GLN A 483 20.51 -15.14 -5.18
CA GLN A 483 20.96 -16.01 -6.27
C GLN A 483 21.43 -15.25 -7.52
N ASN A 484 21.07 -13.98 -7.66
CA ASN A 484 21.41 -13.15 -8.82
C ASN A 484 22.34 -11.98 -8.41
N ALA A 485 23.59 -12.05 -8.83
CA ALA A 485 24.58 -11.00 -8.58
C ALA A 485 24.67 -9.93 -9.69
N ASN A 486 23.81 -10.01 -10.73
CA ASN A 486 23.85 -9.12 -11.89
C ASN A 486 22.41 -8.90 -12.41
N VAL A 487 21.55 -8.34 -11.56
CA VAL A 487 20.12 -8.18 -11.82
C VAL A 487 19.89 -7.23 -13.01
N THR A 488 19.19 -7.71 -14.05
CA THR A 488 18.71 -6.89 -15.15
C THR A 488 17.39 -6.21 -14.79
N ILE A 489 16.99 -5.20 -15.58
CA ILE A 489 15.69 -4.52 -15.40
C ILE A 489 14.53 -5.50 -15.62
N GLU A 490 14.63 -6.36 -16.62
CA GLU A 490 13.63 -7.37 -16.95
C GLU A 490 13.43 -8.36 -15.78
N GLU A 491 14.53 -8.81 -15.17
CA GLU A 491 14.47 -9.68 -13.98
C GLU A 491 13.89 -8.95 -12.77
N ALA A 492 14.28 -7.69 -12.53
CA ALA A 492 13.73 -6.86 -11.47
C ALA A 492 12.21 -6.66 -11.62
N LEU A 493 11.72 -6.40 -12.84
CA LEU A 493 10.29 -6.34 -13.16
C LEU A 493 9.59 -7.69 -12.92
N ALA A 494 10.24 -8.81 -13.28
CA ALA A 494 9.71 -10.14 -13.03
C ALA A 494 9.63 -10.46 -11.53
N TYR A 495 10.63 -10.05 -10.73
CA TYR A 495 10.62 -10.22 -9.26
C TYR A 495 9.49 -9.42 -8.61
N ALA A 496 9.20 -8.20 -9.08
CA ALA A 496 8.10 -7.37 -8.58
C ALA A 496 6.72 -8.04 -8.69
N VAL A 497 6.56 -8.93 -9.66
CA VAL A 497 5.30 -9.63 -9.95
C VAL A 497 5.44 -11.16 -9.88
N ASP A 498 6.40 -11.66 -9.10
CA ASP A 498 6.62 -13.09 -8.91
C ASP A 498 5.40 -13.76 -8.26
N ILE A 499 5.01 -14.91 -8.82
CA ILE A 499 3.79 -15.65 -8.47
C ILE A 499 4.07 -17.05 -7.89
N GLN A 500 5.30 -17.27 -7.45
CA GLN A 500 5.68 -18.55 -6.85
C GLN A 500 5.62 -18.46 -5.33
N PRO A 501 4.71 -19.22 -4.66
CA PRO A 501 4.75 -19.34 -3.21
C PRO A 501 6.03 -20.07 -2.79
N TYR A 502 6.78 -19.46 -1.88
CA TYR A 502 7.98 -20.07 -1.33
C TYR A 502 7.67 -21.40 -0.64
N GLY A 503 8.51 -22.42 -0.85
CA GLY A 503 8.36 -23.72 -0.21
C GLY A 503 7.38 -24.69 -0.89
N HIS A 504 6.91 -24.37 -2.10
CA HIS A 504 6.01 -25.26 -2.84
C HIS A 504 6.63 -26.65 -3.09
N GLU A 505 7.95 -26.76 -3.35
CA GLU A 505 8.66 -28.01 -3.54
C GLU A 505 8.61 -28.91 -2.28
N ARG A 506 8.66 -28.31 -1.08
CA ARG A 506 8.50 -29.02 0.19
C ARG A 506 7.12 -29.68 0.25
N TRP A 507 6.08 -28.97 -0.16
CA TRP A 507 4.71 -29.48 -0.21
C TRP A 507 4.54 -30.57 -1.27
N LEU A 508 5.14 -30.42 -2.44
CA LEU A 508 5.14 -31.50 -3.45
C LEU A 508 5.88 -32.75 -2.96
N SER A 509 6.97 -32.56 -2.21
CA SER A 509 7.68 -33.67 -1.56
C SER A 509 6.81 -34.38 -0.51
N VAL A 510 6.08 -33.61 0.31
CA VAL A 510 5.14 -34.14 1.30
C VAL A 510 3.98 -34.90 0.62
N LEU A 511 3.44 -34.37 -0.48
CA LEU A 511 2.40 -35.06 -1.27
C LEU A 511 2.92 -36.41 -1.86
N ARG A 512 4.17 -36.40 -2.33
CA ARG A 512 4.82 -37.61 -2.82
C ARG A 512 5.01 -38.67 -1.73
N GLN A 513 5.40 -38.24 -0.49
CA GLN A 513 5.50 -39.12 0.67
C GLN A 513 4.13 -39.72 1.06
N ALA A 514 3.07 -38.92 0.99
CA ALA A 514 1.70 -39.36 1.29
C ALA A 514 1.17 -40.40 0.29
N ALA A 515 1.77 -40.48 -0.89
CA ALA A 515 1.47 -41.47 -1.95
C ALA A 515 -0.04 -41.64 -2.20
N PRO A 516 -0.77 -40.60 -2.62
CA PRO A 516 -2.17 -40.76 -3.04
C PRO A 516 -2.29 -41.77 -4.20
N PRO A 517 -3.48 -42.34 -4.46
CA PRO A 517 -3.70 -43.19 -5.62
C PRO A 517 -3.23 -42.54 -6.92
N ALA A 518 -2.55 -43.28 -7.75
CA ALA A 518 -2.03 -42.79 -9.03
C ALA A 518 -3.16 -42.28 -9.93
N SER A 519 -2.94 -41.08 -10.49
CA SER A 519 -3.88 -40.45 -11.41
C SER A 519 -3.13 -39.38 -12.25
N THR A 520 -3.73 -38.98 -13.36
CA THR A 520 -3.19 -37.92 -14.21
C THR A 520 -3.08 -36.58 -13.46
N GLU A 521 -4.02 -36.33 -12.54
CA GLU A 521 -4.00 -35.12 -11.70
C GLU A 521 -2.81 -35.10 -10.72
N LEU A 522 -2.47 -36.28 -10.15
CA LEU A 522 -1.31 -36.41 -9.26
C LEU A 522 -0.01 -36.24 -10.03
N ASP A 523 0.11 -36.89 -11.19
CA ASP A 523 1.31 -36.79 -12.04
C ASP A 523 1.55 -35.33 -12.47
N ALA A 524 0.50 -34.63 -12.94
CA ALA A 524 0.57 -33.21 -13.30
C ALA A 524 0.96 -32.36 -12.09
N MET A 525 0.36 -32.61 -10.90
CA MET A 525 0.67 -31.89 -9.68
C MET A 525 2.14 -32.05 -9.24
N LEU A 526 2.67 -33.27 -9.31
CA LEU A 526 4.06 -33.56 -8.93
C LEU A 526 5.09 -33.02 -9.93
N ALA A 527 4.68 -32.68 -11.16
CA ALA A 527 5.49 -32.05 -12.20
C ALA A 527 5.36 -30.51 -12.21
N TRP A 528 4.42 -29.97 -11.42
CA TRP A 528 4.14 -28.51 -11.38
C TRP A 528 5.32 -27.70 -10.84
N GLN A 529 5.58 -26.54 -11.47
CA GLN A 529 6.72 -25.67 -11.16
C GLN A 529 6.39 -24.58 -10.11
N GLY A 530 5.28 -24.70 -9.39
CA GLY A 530 4.93 -23.81 -8.29
C GLY A 530 4.37 -22.45 -8.71
N GLN A 531 4.05 -22.21 -9.98
CA GLN A 531 3.56 -20.93 -10.44
C GLN A 531 2.03 -20.83 -10.27
N LEU A 532 1.53 -19.87 -9.45
CA LEU A 532 0.11 -19.55 -9.36
C LEU A 532 -0.34 -18.76 -10.60
N HIS A 533 -0.12 -19.35 -11.78
CA HIS A 533 -0.43 -18.74 -13.06
C HIS A 533 -1.91 -18.87 -13.40
N LYS A 534 -2.49 -17.82 -14.00
CA LYS A 534 -3.93 -17.75 -14.34
C LYS A 534 -4.43 -18.90 -15.20
N ASP A 535 -3.55 -19.49 -16.02
CA ASP A 535 -3.89 -20.59 -16.93
C ASP A 535 -3.55 -21.97 -16.38
N SER A 536 -3.05 -22.10 -15.12
CA SER A 536 -2.64 -23.37 -14.53
C SER A 536 -3.77 -24.05 -13.75
N PRO A 537 -4.18 -25.26 -14.16
CA PRO A 537 -5.08 -26.10 -13.36
C PRO A 537 -4.39 -26.65 -12.10
N GLU A 538 -3.07 -26.90 -12.13
CA GLU A 538 -2.29 -27.37 -10.98
C GLU A 538 -2.31 -26.35 -9.85
N ALA A 539 -2.23 -25.06 -10.18
CA ALA A 539 -2.33 -23.98 -9.20
C ALA A 539 -3.68 -24.02 -8.45
N LEU A 540 -4.79 -24.27 -9.16
CA LEU A 540 -6.10 -24.37 -8.54
C LEU A 540 -6.24 -25.68 -7.74
N ARG A 541 -5.73 -26.80 -8.22
CA ARG A 541 -5.69 -28.06 -7.45
C ARG A 541 -4.88 -27.88 -6.17
N TYR A 542 -3.74 -27.18 -6.23
CA TYR A 542 -2.92 -26.83 -5.07
C TYR A 542 -3.70 -26.00 -4.05
N TYR A 543 -4.44 -24.97 -4.50
CA TYR A 543 -5.30 -24.16 -3.64
C TYR A 543 -6.38 -25.01 -2.94
N TYR A 544 -7.12 -25.84 -3.68
CA TYR A 544 -8.15 -26.69 -3.11
C TYR A 544 -7.58 -27.73 -2.14
N TRP A 545 -6.42 -28.28 -2.44
CA TRP A 545 -5.72 -29.19 -1.54
C TRP A 545 -5.31 -28.52 -0.24
N ARG A 546 -4.68 -27.34 -0.32
CA ARG A 546 -4.25 -26.57 0.85
C ARG A 546 -5.45 -26.10 1.68
N THR A 547 -6.56 -25.74 1.04
CA THR A 547 -7.83 -25.41 1.70
C THR A 547 -8.38 -26.59 2.48
N ALA A 548 -8.51 -27.77 1.85
CA ALA A 548 -9.00 -28.97 2.50
C ALA A 548 -8.12 -29.39 3.70
N LEU A 549 -6.81 -29.18 3.58
CA LEU A 549 -5.86 -29.46 4.67
C LEU A 549 -6.07 -28.48 5.84
N ALA A 550 -6.21 -27.18 5.57
CA ALA A 550 -6.35 -26.14 6.58
C ALA A 550 -7.66 -26.21 7.38
N GLU A 551 -8.67 -26.91 6.88
CA GLU A 551 -9.94 -27.13 7.59
C GLU A 551 -9.85 -28.16 8.73
N THR A 552 -8.73 -28.84 8.87
CA THR A 552 -8.52 -29.85 9.91
C THR A 552 -7.47 -29.41 10.92
N PRO A 553 -7.64 -29.65 12.24
CA PRO A 553 -6.61 -29.35 13.24
C PRO A 553 -5.25 -30.02 12.93
N ALA A 554 -5.28 -31.28 12.46
CA ALA A 554 -4.08 -31.99 12.06
C ALA A 554 -3.37 -31.34 10.86
N GLY A 555 -4.14 -30.85 9.89
CA GLY A 555 -3.60 -30.17 8.73
C GLY A 555 -2.98 -28.81 9.07
N VAL A 556 -3.56 -28.07 10.03
CA VAL A 556 -2.96 -26.83 10.55
C VAL A 556 -1.61 -27.12 11.20
N GLU A 557 -1.49 -28.18 11.98
CA GLU A 557 -0.22 -28.59 12.63
C GLU A 557 0.81 -29.07 11.58
N ILE A 558 0.38 -29.84 10.56
CA ILE A 558 1.26 -30.23 9.45
C ILE A 558 1.78 -28.99 8.73
N ARG A 559 0.93 -28.01 8.48
CA ARG A 559 1.33 -26.74 7.85
C ARG A 559 2.42 -26.03 8.66
N ARG A 560 2.26 -25.94 9.97
CA ARG A 560 3.25 -25.32 10.86
C ARG A 560 4.63 -25.98 10.78
N GLN A 561 4.68 -27.32 10.58
CA GLN A 561 5.92 -28.07 10.43
C GLN A 561 6.54 -27.93 9.03
N VAL A 562 5.72 -27.87 7.98
CA VAL A 562 6.21 -27.77 6.60
C VAL A 562 6.59 -26.33 6.26
N ASP A 563 5.83 -25.33 6.71
CA ASP A 563 6.07 -23.91 6.45
C ASP A 563 7.03 -23.29 7.52
N ASP A 564 8.08 -24.00 7.91
CA ASP A 564 9.09 -23.46 8.83
C ASP A 564 10.05 -22.51 8.10
N TYR A 565 9.74 -21.21 8.14
CA TYR A 565 10.52 -20.16 7.46
C TYR A 565 11.82 -19.80 8.19
N TYR A 566 11.97 -20.13 9.47
CA TYR A 566 13.24 -19.95 10.18
C TYR A 566 14.37 -20.79 9.60
N ALA A 567 14.04 -21.93 9.03
CA ALA A 567 14.99 -22.79 8.35
C ALA A 567 15.76 -22.08 7.22
N ILE A 568 15.19 -20.98 6.65
CA ILE A 568 15.83 -20.20 5.58
C ILE A 568 16.97 -19.35 6.14
N VAL A 569 16.69 -18.62 7.22
CA VAL A 569 17.67 -17.75 7.88
C VAL A 569 18.84 -18.55 8.44
N GLU A 570 18.55 -19.77 8.93
CA GLU A 570 19.56 -20.69 9.47
C GLU A 570 20.19 -21.60 8.39
N GLY A 571 19.87 -21.42 7.10
CA GLY A 571 20.40 -22.25 6.02
C GLY A 571 19.86 -23.70 6.00
N ARG A 572 18.78 -23.98 6.74
CA ARG A 572 18.15 -25.30 6.85
C ARG A 572 16.95 -25.50 5.90
N ALA A 573 16.75 -24.61 4.95
CA ALA A 573 15.55 -24.55 4.12
C ALA A 573 15.22 -25.80 3.31
N SER A 574 16.19 -26.68 3.10
CA SER A 574 16.02 -27.88 2.28
C SER A 574 15.42 -29.08 3.02
N ASN A 575 15.30 -29.03 4.35
CA ASN A 575 14.83 -30.18 5.13
C ASN A 575 13.30 -30.28 5.07
N VAL A 576 12.81 -31.29 4.33
CA VAL A 576 11.39 -31.66 4.38
C VAL A 576 11.15 -32.45 5.68
N PRO A 577 10.14 -32.09 6.49
CA PRO A 577 9.89 -32.80 7.74
C PRO A 577 9.52 -34.26 7.47
N THR A 578 9.97 -35.16 8.36
CA THR A 578 9.51 -36.53 8.37
C THR A 578 8.14 -36.59 9.04
N LEU A 579 7.13 -37.00 8.30
CA LEU A 579 5.74 -37.08 8.78
C LEU A 579 5.43 -38.52 9.22
N ASN A 580 4.61 -38.63 10.26
CA ASN A 580 4.08 -39.95 10.68
C ASN A 580 2.93 -40.39 9.79
N GLN A 581 2.47 -41.65 9.97
CA GLN A 581 1.44 -42.26 9.12
C GLN A 581 0.11 -41.49 9.15
N ASP A 582 -0.32 -41.02 10.33
CA ASP A 582 -1.60 -40.28 10.49
C ASP A 582 -1.53 -38.94 9.75
N GLN A 583 -0.38 -38.29 9.77
CA GLN A 583 -0.16 -37.03 9.02
C GLN A 583 -0.18 -37.29 7.50
N LEU A 584 0.46 -38.38 7.05
CA LEU A 584 0.45 -38.77 5.62
C LEU A 584 -0.97 -39.14 5.16
N ASP A 585 -1.76 -39.83 6.01
CA ASP A 585 -3.15 -40.14 5.72
C ASP A 585 -4.02 -38.88 5.67
N THR A 586 -3.79 -37.92 6.54
CA THR A 586 -4.45 -36.59 6.51
C THR A 586 -4.17 -35.85 5.20
N ILE A 587 -2.92 -35.84 4.73
CA ILE A 587 -2.52 -35.21 3.47
C ILE A 587 -3.21 -35.92 2.28
N ARG A 588 -3.23 -37.24 2.27
CA ARG A 588 -3.88 -38.05 1.25
C ARG A 588 -5.39 -37.78 1.19
N ALA A 589 -6.05 -37.75 2.34
CA ALA A 589 -7.47 -37.46 2.45
C ALA A 589 -7.80 -36.04 1.94
N ALA A 590 -6.99 -35.03 2.32
CA ALA A 590 -7.13 -33.67 1.84
C ALA A 590 -6.97 -33.56 0.32
N TRP A 591 -6.02 -34.31 -0.29
CA TRP A 591 -5.87 -34.34 -1.73
C TRP A 591 -7.12 -34.94 -2.43
N GLN A 592 -7.68 -36.05 -1.94
CA GLN A 592 -8.89 -36.64 -2.49
C GLN A 592 -10.10 -35.70 -2.33
N SER A 593 -10.22 -35.04 -1.19
CA SER A 593 -11.25 -34.02 -0.93
C SER A 593 -11.16 -32.88 -1.94
N ALA A 594 -9.96 -32.37 -2.23
CA ALA A 594 -9.74 -31.30 -3.20
C ALA A 594 -10.23 -31.70 -4.61
N LEU A 595 -9.89 -32.89 -5.08
CA LEU A 595 -10.34 -33.36 -6.40
C LEU A 595 -11.87 -33.54 -6.44
N SER A 596 -12.47 -34.03 -5.34
CA SER A 596 -13.92 -34.18 -5.22
C SER A 596 -14.64 -32.84 -5.31
N ARG A 597 -14.18 -31.84 -4.54
CA ARG A 597 -14.74 -30.47 -4.55
C ARG A 597 -14.61 -29.79 -5.90
N LEU A 598 -13.50 -29.96 -6.61
CA LEU A 598 -13.34 -29.42 -7.96
C LEU A 598 -14.38 -30.01 -8.92
N ARG A 599 -14.64 -31.32 -8.84
CA ARG A 599 -15.68 -31.99 -9.65
C ARG A 599 -17.08 -31.49 -9.26
N GLU A 600 -17.33 -31.29 -7.98
CA GLU A 600 -18.62 -30.79 -7.48
C GLU A 600 -18.88 -29.36 -7.95
N HIS A 601 -17.88 -28.46 -7.83
CA HIS A 601 -18.03 -27.05 -8.18
C HIS A 601 -18.03 -26.80 -9.70
N PHE A 602 -17.23 -27.55 -10.46
CA PHE A 602 -16.97 -27.25 -11.87
C PHE A 602 -17.23 -28.42 -12.84
N GLY A 603 -17.62 -29.59 -12.34
CA GLY A 603 -17.80 -30.79 -13.17
C GLY A 603 -16.50 -31.46 -13.63
N THR A 604 -15.35 -30.87 -13.33
CA THR A 604 -14.01 -31.35 -13.75
C THR A 604 -12.94 -30.94 -12.73
N THR A 605 -11.79 -31.62 -12.79
CA THR A 605 -10.59 -31.24 -12.03
C THR A 605 -9.63 -30.36 -12.84
N ASP A 606 -9.91 -30.19 -14.14
CA ASP A 606 -9.07 -29.42 -15.07
C ASP A 606 -9.61 -28.01 -15.27
N VAL A 607 -9.52 -27.20 -14.19
CA VAL A 607 -9.98 -25.80 -14.14
C VAL A 607 -8.79 -24.90 -13.85
N ALA A 608 -8.58 -23.92 -14.71
CA ALA A 608 -7.49 -22.96 -14.56
C ALA A 608 -7.70 -22.04 -13.34
N TRP A 609 -6.61 -21.64 -12.66
CA TRP A 609 -6.59 -20.70 -11.54
C TRP A 609 -7.44 -19.45 -11.82
N GLY A 610 -7.24 -18.81 -12.98
CA GLY A 610 -7.92 -17.58 -13.36
C GLY A 610 -9.41 -17.73 -13.71
N HIS A 611 -9.95 -18.96 -13.73
CA HIS A 611 -11.39 -19.16 -13.74
C HIS A 611 -12.01 -18.72 -12.42
N VAL A 612 -11.31 -18.96 -11.31
CA VAL A 612 -11.73 -18.61 -9.94
C VAL A 612 -11.24 -17.24 -9.55
N PHE A 613 -9.96 -16.93 -9.75
CA PHE A 613 -9.31 -15.70 -9.25
C PHE A 613 -9.28 -14.62 -10.31
N ARG A 614 -9.94 -13.49 -10.02
CA ARG A 614 -10.21 -12.44 -11.00
C ARG A 614 -9.95 -11.04 -10.47
N VAL A 615 -9.66 -10.08 -11.36
CA VAL A 615 -9.49 -8.66 -11.06
C VAL A 615 -10.40 -7.84 -11.96
N GLY A 616 -10.91 -6.74 -11.45
CA GLY A 616 -11.81 -5.83 -12.13
C GLY A 616 -12.86 -5.25 -11.17
N ARG A 617 -13.89 -4.61 -11.72
CA ARG A 617 -15.02 -4.05 -10.95
C ARG A 617 -16.30 -3.97 -11.77
N ASP A 618 -17.43 -3.86 -11.08
CA ASP A 618 -18.78 -3.68 -11.67
C ASP A 618 -19.14 -4.77 -12.71
N GLY A 619 -18.80 -6.02 -12.39
CA GLY A 619 -19.12 -7.19 -13.21
C GLY A 619 -18.17 -7.43 -14.39
N GLU A 620 -17.29 -6.50 -14.74
CA GLU A 620 -16.25 -6.76 -15.73
C GLU A 620 -14.93 -7.14 -15.04
N THR A 621 -14.51 -8.38 -15.27
CA THR A 621 -13.36 -8.96 -14.60
C THR A 621 -12.50 -9.80 -15.53
N TRP A 622 -11.20 -9.90 -15.21
CA TRP A 622 -10.20 -10.62 -15.98
C TRP A 622 -9.49 -11.65 -15.10
N PRO A 623 -9.10 -12.82 -15.66
CA PRO A 623 -8.26 -13.79 -14.98
C PRO A 623 -6.96 -13.19 -14.48
N VAL A 624 -6.57 -13.52 -13.26
CA VAL A 624 -5.35 -12.98 -12.65
C VAL A 624 -4.50 -14.07 -12.02
N SER A 625 -3.17 -13.87 -12.04
CA SER A 625 -2.17 -14.75 -11.43
C SER A 625 -1.73 -14.21 -10.07
N GLY A 626 -1.21 -15.06 -9.19
CA GLY A 626 -0.68 -14.71 -7.87
C GLY A 626 -1.67 -14.97 -6.74
N GLY A 627 -1.19 -14.99 -5.50
CA GLY A 627 -1.97 -15.35 -4.32
C GLY A 627 -1.62 -14.52 -3.09
N GLY A 628 -2.56 -14.45 -2.14
CA GLY A 628 -2.44 -13.73 -0.88
C GLY A 628 -3.05 -14.47 0.31
N GLU A 629 -3.39 -15.74 0.14
CA GLU A 629 -4.00 -16.58 1.17
C GLU A 629 -2.94 -17.05 2.17
N ASN A 630 -2.57 -16.17 3.09
CA ASN A 630 -1.51 -16.41 4.07
C ASN A 630 -1.78 -17.64 4.94
N HIS A 631 -3.05 -17.84 5.36
CA HIS A 631 -3.45 -18.99 6.15
C HIS A 631 -3.33 -20.33 5.43
N LEU A 632 -3.21 -20.32 4.09
CA LEU A 632 -2.97 -21.52 3.26
C LEU A 632 -1.50 -21.66 2.85
N GLY A 633 -0.65 -20.69 3.17
CA GLY A 633 0.72 -20.64 2.67
C GLY A 633 0.80 -20.43 1.15
N LEU A 634 -0.08 -19.62 0.60
CA LEU A 634 -0.17 -19.31 -0.84
C LEU A 634 0.13 -17.85 -1.14
N THR A 635 0.85 -17.18 -0.25
CA THR A 635 1.24 -15.77 -0.46
C THR A 635 2.45 -15.72 -1.39
N THR A 636 2.34 -14.93 -2.45
CA THR A 636 3.42 -14.65 -3.41
C THR A 636 3.92 -13.21 -3.25
N LEU A 637 5.05 -12.85 -3.86
CA LEU A 637 5.48 -11.44 -3.92
C LEU A 637 4.40 -10.60 -4.61
N ARG A 638 3.83 -11.08 -5.70
CA ARG A 638 2.59 -10.55 -6.23
C ARG A 638 1.41 -10.93 -5.33
N SER A 639 1.32 -10.27 -4.18
CA SER A 639 0.31 -10.57 -3.18
C SER A 639 -1.04 -9.93 -3.52
N MET A 640 -2.10 -10.72 -3.45
CA MET A 640 -3.48 -10.28 -3.66
C MET A 640 -4.42 -10.99 -2.69
N GLY A 641 -5.28 -10.21 -2.03
CA GLY A 641 -6.40 -10.75 -1.27
C GLY A 641 -7.67 -10.73 -2.12
N TYR A 642 -8.54 -11.67 -1.85
CA TYR A 642 -9.77 -11.88 -2.61
C TYR A 642 -10.98 -11.85 -1.68
N ALA A 643 -12.10 -11.37 -2.20
CA ALA A 643 -13.40 -11.51 -1.54
C ALA A 643 -13.79 -13.00 -1.44
N GLU A 644 -14.79 -13.29 -0.62
CA GLU A 644 -15.42 -14.62 -0.60
C GLU A 644 -15.92 -15.00 -1.98
N ALA A 645 -16.01 -16.34 -2.23
CA ALA A 645 -16.48 -16.84 -3.50
C ALA A 645 -17.96 -16.47 -3.75
N ASP A 646 -18.26 -16.05 -4.95
CA ASP A 646 -19.63 -15.82 -5.40
C ASP A 646 -20.39 -17.12 -5.73
N ALA A 647 -21.63 -17.01 -6.23
CA ALA A 647 -22.49 -18.14 -6.54
C ALA A 647 -21.94 -19.08 -7.67
N ILE A 648 -20.98 -18.61 -8.45
CA ILE A 648 -20.30 -19.37 -9.49
C ILE A 648 -18.85 -19.71 -9.13
N HIS A 649 -18.53 -19.64 -7.84
CA HIS A 649 -17.22 -19.92 -7.26
C HIS A 649 -16.09 -19.00 -7.75
N GLN A 650 -16.40 -17.77 -8.21
CA GLN A 650 -15.39 -16.77 -8.53
C GLN A 650 -15.05 -15.92 -7.32
N ARG A 651 -13.78 -15.55 -7.20
CA ARG A 651 -13.25 -14.70 -6.14
C ARG A 651 -12.61 -13.45 -6.77
N HIS A 652 -13.04 -12.29 -6.30
CA HIS A 652 -12.64 -11.01 -6.87
C HIS A 652 -11.59 -10.34 -5.99
N GLY A 653 -10.48 -9.90 -6.60
CA GLY A 653 -9.44 -9.17 -5.91
C GLY A 653 -9.95 -7.85 -5.33
N ASN A 654 -9.61 -7.58 -4.07
CA ASN A 654 -10.06 -6.41 -3.34
C ASN A 654 -8.96 -5.72 -2.53
N ARG A 655 -7.79 -6.30 -2.41
CA ARG A 655 -6.60 -5.79 -1.71
C ARG A 655 -5.33 -6.45 -2.25
N GLY A 656 -4.18 -6.00 -1.79
CA GLY A 656 -2.87 -6.49 -2.22
C GLY A 656 -2.11 -5.40 -2.95
N GLN A 657 -1.35 -5.74 -3.98
CA GLN A 657 -0.62 -4.75 -4.78
C GLN A 657 -1.54 -3.60 -5.21
N THR A 658 -1.36 -2.43 -4.59
CA THR A 658 -2.21 -1.24 -4.84
C THR A 658 -1.56 -0.25 -5.80
N SER A 659 -0.22 -0.29 -5.90
CA SER A 659 0.59 0.53 -6.78
C SER A 659 2.01 -0.02 -6.78
N THR A 660 2.31 -0.94 -7.68
CA THR A 660 3.66 -1.51 -7.78
C THR A 660 4.51 -0.65 -8.70
N GLN A 661 5.68 -0.21 -8.22
CA GLN A 661 6.64 0.58 -8.99
C GLN A 661 8.02 -0.05 -8.90
N LEU A 662 8.73 -0.14 -10.03
CA LEU A 662 10.18 -0.34 -10.09
C LEU A 662 10.84 0.96 -10.53
N VAL A 663 11.83 1.43 -9.77
CA VAL A 663 12.61 2.63 -10.10
C VAL A 663 14.07 2.25 -10.28
N VAL A 664 14.66 2.65 -11.40
CA VAL A 664 16.08 2.53 -11.71
C VAL A 664 16.70 3.92 -11.61
N LEU A 665 17.65 4.08 -10.68
CA LEU A 665 18.25 5.36 -10.28
C LEU A 665 19.36 5.79 -11.28
N SER A 666 19.08 5.69 -12.59
CA SER A 666 19.91 6.21 -13.67
C SER A 666 19.73 7.73 -13.79
N LYS A 667 20.52 8.37 -14.66
CA LYS A 667 20.34 9.79 -15.02
C LYS A 667 20.09 9.89 -16.52
N PRO A 668 18.83 10.16 -16.96
CA PRO A 668 17.60 10.37 -16.15
C PRO A 668 17.11 9.07 -15.50
N ILE A 669 16.27 9.21 -14.46
CA ILE A 669 15.61 8.09 -13.79
C ILE A 669 14.65 7.40 -14.78
N ARG A 670 14.58 6.06 -14.69
CA ARG A 670 13.60 5.25 -15.41
C ARG A 670 12.70 4.55 -14.40
N SER A 671 11.40 4.53 -14.63
CA SER A 671 10.46 3.85 -13.75
C SER A 671 9.29 3.24 -14.49
N TRP A 672 8.73 2.18 -13.88
CA TRP A 672 7.56 1.44 -14.36
C TRP A 672 6.58 1.29 -13.22
N VAL A 673 5.29 1.33 -13.54
CA VAL A 673 4.24 1.32 -12.51
C VAL A 673 2.94 0.74 -13.06
N TYR A 674 2.07 0.22 -12.18
CA TYR A 674 0.67 -0.03 -12.47
C TYR A 674 -0.24 0.20 -11.25
N LEU A 675 -1.53 0.36 -11.52
CA LEU A 675 -2.61 0.28 -10.54
C LEU A 675 -3.48 -0.97 -10.81
N PRO A 676 -4.14 -1.54 -9.79
CA PRO A 676 -4.91 -2.77 -9.97
C PRO A 676 -6.20 -2.62 -10.77
N VAL A 677 -6.73 -1.38 -10.90
CA VAL A 677 -8.02 -1.13 -11.58
C VAL A 677 -7.86 -0.10 -12.69
N GLY A 678 -7.77 1.16 -12.35
CA GLY A 678 -7.62 2.29 -13.25
C GLY A 678 -7.48 3.60 -12.48
N GLN A 679 -7.22 4.68 -13.20
CA GLN A 679 -6.96 5.99 -12.60
C GLN A 679 -8.23 6.65 -12.07
N SER A 680 -9.34 6.55 -12.83
CA SER A 680 -10.58 7.26 -12.57
C SER A 680 -11.60 6.45 -11.79
N ASP A 681 -12.45 7.11 -10.98
CA ASP A 681 -13.64 6.54 -10.34
C ASP A 681 -14.93 6.81 -11.08
N ARG A 682 -14.84 7.44 -12.25
CA ARG A 682 -15.99 7.68 -13.11
C ARG A 682 -16.29 6.45 -13.97
N PRO A 683 -17.46 5.82 -13.85
CA PRO A 683 -17.79 4.62 -14.63
C PRO A 683 -17.76 4.83 -16.14
N GLU A 684 -18.06 6.06 -16.60
CA GLU A 684 -18.03 6.46 -18.01
C GLU A 684 -16.61 6.73 -18.55
N SER A 685 -15.60 6.84 -17.67
CA SER A 685 -14.23 7.07 -18.08
C SER A 685 -13.61 5.82 -18.71
N PRO A 686 -12.87 5.93 -19.82
CA PRO A 686 -12.10 4.81 -20.35
C PRO A 686 -11.04 4.32 -19.34
N HIS A 687 -10.64 5.18 -18.38
CA HIS A 687 -9.65 4.88 -17.37
C HIS A 687 -10.27 4.38 -16.05
N TYR A 688 -11.50 3.88 -16.10
CA TYR A 688 -12.19 3.31 -14.95
C TYR A 688 -11.60 1.96 -14.53
N ARG A 689 -11.21 1.12 -15.50
CA ARG A 689 -10.70 -0.25 -15.31
C ARG A 689 -9.68 -0.72 -16.36
N ASP A 690 -9.20 0.19 -17.18
CA ASP A 690 -8.28 -0.12 -18.29
C ASP A 690 -6.98 -0.78 -17.83
N GLN A 691 -6.42 -0.36 -16.69
CA GLN A 691 -5.20 -0.96 -16.15
C GLN A 691 -5.43 -2.39 -15.63
N ALA A 692 -6.62 -2.71 -15.10
CA ALA A 692 -6.96 -4.07 -14.70
C ALA A 692 -6.81 -5.03 -15.89
N GLN A 693 -7.35 -4.66 -17.04
CA GLN A 693 -7.34 -5.46 -18.26
C GLN A 693 -5.97 -5.51 -18.94
N THR A 694 -5.35 -4.34 -19.14
CA THR A 694 -4.23 -4.21 -20.07
C THR A 694 -2.87 -4.51 -19.42
N VAL A 695 -2.70 -4.14 -18.15
CA VAL A 695 -1.40 -4.27 -17.46
C VAL A 695 -1.48 -5.16 -16.23
N PHE A 696 -2.41 -4.94 -15.31
CA PHE A 696 -2.44 -5.67 -14.04
C PHE A 696 -2.72 -7.16 -14.24
N ALA A 697 -3.78 -7.57 -14.95
CA ALA A 697 -4.08 -8.97 -15.22
C ALA A 697 -2.95 -9.70 -15.96
N ASN A 698 -2.15 -8.97 -16.74
CA ASN A 698 -1.05 -9.49 -17.54
C ASN A 698 0.31 -9.45 -16.84
N ARG A 699 0.38 -8.95 -15.60
CA ARG A 699 1.63 -8.81 -14.83
C ARG A 699 2.69 -7.94 -15.52
N THR A 700 2.26 -6.89 -16.20
CA THR A 700 3.15 -6.00 -16.95
C THR A 700 3.06 -4.59 -16.36
N LEU A 701 4.16 -4.07 -15.84
CA LEU A 701 4.23 -2.68 -15.42
C LEU A 701 4.40 -1.78 -16.66
N LYS A 702 3.64 -0.68 -16.72
CA LYS A 702 3.77 0.31 -17.79
C LYS A 702 4.89 1.31 -17.50
N PRO A 703 5.61 1.85 -18.49
CA PRO A 703 6.55 2.94 -18.29
C PRO A 703 5.85 4.18 -17.69
N SER A 704 6.58 4.94 -16.88
CA SER A 704 6.04 6.17 -16.28
C SER A 704 5.99 7.36 -17.25
N TRP A 705 6.66 7.28 -18.39
CA TRP A 705 6.85 8.41 -19.33
C TRP A 705 7.26 9.69 -18.60
N TRP A 706 8.33 9.56 -17.83
CA TRP A 706 8.81 10.59 -16.90
C TRP A 706 9.34 11.84 -17.64
N LEU A 707 10.04 11.63 -18.76
CA LEU A 707 10.61 12.72 -19.53
C LEU A 707 9.56 13.34 -20.47
N PRO A 708 9.67 14.65 -20.76
CA PRO A 708 8.78 15.31 -21.70
C PRO A 708 8.79 14.65 -23.09
N GLU A 709 9.94 14.15 -23.54
CA GLU A 709 10.13 13.46 -24.81
C GLU A 709 9.34 12.15 -24.85
N ASP A 710 9.41 11.35 -23.78
CA ASP A 710 8.68 10.09 -23.67
C ASP A 710 7.17 10.34 -23.61
N LEU A 711 6.75 11.39 -22.88
CA LEU A 711 5.33 11.74 -22.77
C LEU A 711 4.72 12.23 -24.06
N ALA A 712 5.48 12.95 -24.91
CA ALA A 712 4.95 13.68 -26.06
C ALA A 712 4.15 12.79 -27.03
N GLU A 713 4.53 11.52 -27.19
CA GLU A 713 3.85 10.55 -28.06
C GLU A 713 2.61 9.91 -27.41
N HIS A 714 2.41 10.12 -26.09
CA HIS A 714 1.36 9.46 -25.32
C HIS A 714 0.27 10.41 -24.80
N ILE A 715 0.33 11.70 -25.12
CA ILE A 715 -0.65 12.70 -24.67
C ILE A 715 -1.99 12.48 -25.39
N VAL A 716 -3.04 12.29 -24.57
CA VAL A 716 -4.43 12.16 -25.05
C VAL A 716 -5.20 13.47 -24.84
N THR A 717 -5.03 14.12 -23.69
CA THR A 717 -5.72 15.37 -23.39
C THR A 717 -4.78 16.40 -22.77
N ARG A 718 -5.16 17.68 -22.90
CA ARG A 718 -4.47 18.84 -22.32
C ARG A 718 -5.50 19.80 -21.73
N VAL A 719 -5.32 20.14 -20.47
CA VAL A 719 -6.15 21.12 -19.75
C VAL A 719 -5.24 22.19 -19.14
N GLU A 720 -5.54 23.45 -19.44
CA GLU A 720 -4.90 24.61 -18.79
C GLU A 720 -5.75 25.01 -17.60
N VAL A 721 -5.14 25.15 -16.42
CA VAL A 721 -5.80 25.64 -15.20
C VAL A 721 -5.19 26.96 -14.77
N THR A 722 -5.99 27.83 -14.17
CA THR A 722 -5.54 29.13 -13.65
C THR A 722 -5.55 29.09 -12.13
N PRO A 723 -4.39 28.92 -11.47
CA PRO A 723 -4.32 28.87 -10.03
C PRO A 723 -4.86 30.12 -9.33
N ARG A 724 -5.54 29.92 -8.19
CA ARG A 724 -6.09 30.98 -7.32
C ARG A 724 -5.76 30.63 -5.87
N TYR A 725 -4.95 31.49 -5.21
CA TYR A 725 -4.59 31.31 -3.79
C TYR A 725 -4.06 32.60 -3.15
#